data_4e7ffe47fcad731718cbec0d1c08a63c
#
_entry.id   4e7ffe47fcad731718cbec0d1c08a63c
#
_cell.length_a   1.000
_cell.length_b   1.000
_cell.length_c   1.000
_cell.angle_alpha   90.00
_cell.angle_beta   90.00
_cell.angle_gamma   90.00
#
_symmetry.space_group_name_H-M   'P 1'
#
loop_
_entity.id
_entity.type
_entity.pdbx_description
1 polymer ?
#
loop_
_entity_poly.entity_id
_entity_poly.type
_entity_poly.pdbx_seq_one_letter_code
_entity_poly.pdbx_strand_id
1 'polypeptide(L)'
;MDFKIHSKFQPTGDQPQAIDKIVENIENGITDQILLGVTGSGKTFTVANVIERINRPALIMAPNKTLAAQLYNEYKQFFPENAVEYFVSYYDYYQPEAYIMQTDTYIEKDSSINDEIDKLRHAATAALLNRRDVIIVASVSAIYGLGSPEAYKKRSIPIDVATGFDRNELIRRLISLRYERNDIAFERGKFRVKGDVLDLHPSYQDTGYRFEFFGDDLESISEINTLTGQKIRDIQRLTIMPATHYLSTEDSEKMFESIKSELHDRITFFERQNKLLEAQRIKQRTEYDLEMIAEIGYCKGVENYSRYLTGKLEGEAPDTLLDYFPNDMVVFLDESHISVPQINGMYKGDRARKESLVNNGFRLPSAFDNRPLKFEEFFAKVPQVVYISATPSDYELEQSKEEIIEQLVRPTGIVEPDIEIRPTKNQIDDLMDEIKTRTAKKERVLVTTLTKKMAEELTDYYLEYGIKVKYMHSDIDTLERTEIIRGLRKGEFDVLVGINLLREGLDIPEVSLVAILEADKEGYLRSRRSLIQTMGRAARNVNGQVILYADTVTGSMKEAIDEVERRRKVQEQYNIDNNINPKSIEREIAESIVDYEIVKEDSIDKIKKNYKSQAEIEKEIKHLDKQIKKLAEELNFEEAIKLRDKMNELKKLLLEL
;
A
#
# COMPACT_ATOMS: atom_id res chain seq x y z
N MET A 1 -7.71 24.76 -10.02
CA MET A 1 -6.39 25.08 -10.61
C MET A 1 -6.13 24.07 -11.69
N ASP A 2 -5.34 24.44 -12.70
CA ASP A 2 -4.92 23.47 -13.72
C ASP A 2 -3.67 22.75 -13.23
N PHE A 3 -3.44 21.55 -13.73
CA PHE A 3 -2.20 20.85 -13.46
C PHE A 3 -1.04 21.53 -14.19
N LYS A 4 0.10 21.64 -13.49
CA LYS A 4 1.30 22.27 -14.03
C LYS A 4 2.55 21.51 -13.60
N ILE A 5 3.26 20.95 -14.60
CA ILE A 5 4.50 20.22 -14.37
C ILE A 5 5.66 21.19 -14.13
N HIS A 6 6.42 20.88 -13.08
CA HIS A 6 7.71 21.49 -12.81
C HIS A 6 8.80 20.43 -13.03
N SER A 7 9.49 20.52 -14.17
CA SER A 7 10.56 19.59 -14.52
C SER A 7 11.68 20.28 -15.27
N LYS A 8 12.92 19.85 -15.03
CA LYS A 8 14.10 20.22 -15.81
C LYS A 8 14.21 19.42 -17.12
N PHE A 9 13.42 18.36 -17.24
CA PHE A 9 13.43 17.47 -18.39
C PHE A 9 12.29 17.80 -19.35
N GLN A 10 12.52 17.49 -20.62
CA GLN A 10 11.50 17.51 -21.66
C GLN A 10 11.26 16.07 -22.14
N PRO A 11 10.05 15.74 -22.60
CA PRO A 11 9.80 14.43 -23.21
C PRO A 11 10.73 14.12 -24.37
N THR A 12 11.35 12.93 -24.33
CA THR A 12 12.30 12.47 -25.34
C THR A 12 12.06 11.01 -25.71
N GLY A 13 12.70 10.53 -26.76
CA GLY A 13 12.50 9.17 -27.26
C GLY A 13 11.08 8.93 -27.74
N ASP A 14 10.45 7.88 -27.25
CA ASP A 14 9.07 7.51 -27.55
C ASP A 14 8.05 8.31 -26.72
N GLN A 15 8.50 9.05 -25.70
CA GLN A 15 7.60 9.75 -24.76
C GLN A 15 6.65 10.74 -25.46
N PRO A 16 7.09 11.63 -26.38
CA PRO A 16 6.17 12.56 -27.04
C PRO A 16 5.03 11.84 -27.76
N GLN A 17 5.34 10.82 -28.53
CA GLN A 17 4.36 10.03 -29.26
C GLN A 17 3.42 9.26 -28.35
N ALA A 18 3.96 8.67 -27.26
CA ALA A 18 3.17 7.99 -26.26
C ALA A 18 2.21 8.94 -25.54
N ILE A 19 2.66 10.13 -25.16
CA ILE A 19 1.81 11.17 -24.54
C ILE A 19 0.70 11.56 -25.49
N ASP A 20 1.03 11.91 -26.75
CA ASP A 20 0.06 12.35 -27.75
C ASP A 20 -1.02 11.26 -27.95
N LYS A 21 -0.61 10.01 -28.10
CA LYS A 21 -1.53 8.89 -28.36
C LYS A 21 -2.41 8.58 -27.15
N ILE A 22 -1.88 8.60 -25.93
CA ILE A 22 -2.67 8.37 -24.71
C ILE A 22 -3.71 9.48 -24.55
N VAL A 23 -3.33 10.73 -24.74
CA VAL A 23 -4.24 11.87 -24.63
C VAL A 23 -5.34 11.79 -25.70
N GLU A 24 -4.97 11.55 -26.97
CA GLU A 24 -5.93 11.36 -28.06
C GLU A 24 -6.94 10.24 -27.75
N ASN A 25 -6.48 9.11 -27.26
CA ASN A 25 -7.34 7.99 -26.90
C ASN A 25 -8.30 8.36 -25.75
N ILE A 26 -7.82 9.05 -24.71
CA ILE A 26 -8.65 9.52 -23.60
C ILE A 26 -9.72 10.51 -24.10
N GLU A 27 -9.37 11.46 -24.95
CA GLU A 27 -10.28 12.45 -25.51
C GLU A 27 -11.32 11.80 -26.45
N ASN A 28 -10.93 10.75 -27.17
CA ASN A 28 -11.83 9.96 -28.03
C ASN A 28 -12.70 8.97 -27.24
N GLY A 29 -12.59 8.92 -25.89
CA GLY A 29 -13.42 8.07 -25.06
C GLY A 29 -13.01 6.60 -25.03
N ILE A 30 -11.78 6.25 -25.44
CA ILE A 30 -11.22 4.89 -25.27
C ILE A 30 -11.16 4.58 -23.78
N THR A 31 -11.78 3.47 -23.38
CA THR A 31 -11.89 3.08 -21.98
C THR A 31 -10.65 2.37 -21.46
N ASP A 32 -10.00 1.58 -22.33
CA ASP A 32 -8.90 0.69 -21.95
C ASP A 32 -7.73 0.82 -22.93
N GLN A 33 -6.54 1.13 -22.45
CA GLN A 33 -5.34 1.24 -23.27
C GLN A 33 -4.09 0.85 -22.48
N ILE A 34 -3.05 0.39 -23.17
CA ILE A 34 -1.80 -0.07 -22.56
C ILE A 34 -0.65 0.88 -22.90
N LEU A 35 0.07 1.33 -21.87
CA LEU A 35 1.42 1.87 -22.01
C LEU A 35 2.44 0.75 -21.74
N LEU A 36 2.93 0.12 -22.82
CA LEU A 36 3.98 -0.88 -22.76
C LEU A 36 5.33 -0.16 -22.68
N GLY A 37 5.82 0.02 -21.47
CA GLY A 37 7.06 0.77 -21.25
C GLY A 37 8.12 -0.06 -20.54
N VAL A 38 9.31 -0.12 -21.14
CA VAL A 38 10.44 -0.81 -20.51
C VAL A 38 10.89 -0.12 -19.24
N THR A 39 11.58 -0.85 -18.39
CA THR A 39 12.17 -0.27 -17.18
C THR A 39 13.16 0.83 -17.52
N GLY A 40 13.03 2.00 -16.90
CA GLY A 40 13.93 3.15 -17.15
C GLY A 40 13.56 4.00 -18.36
N SER A 41 12.44 3.74 -19.05
CA SER A 41 11.98 4.60 -20.16
C SER A 41 11.31 5.91 -19.71
N GLY A 42 11.11 6.10 -18.40
CA GLY A 42 10.49 7.31 -17.86
C GLY A 42 8.97 7.30 -17.89
N LYS A 43 8.32 6.15 -17.71
CA LYS A 43 6.86 6.00 -17.67
C LYS A 43 6.17 6.99 -16.74
N THR A 44 6.70 7.20 -15.53
CA THR A 44 6.16 8.17 -14.55
C THR A 44 6.09 9.58 -15.13
N PHE A 45 7.14 10.00 -15.83
CA PHE A 45 7.19 11.31 -16.48
C PHE A 45 6.22 11.41 -17.67
N THR A 46 6.06 10.35 -18.44
CA THR A 46 5.05 10.27 -19.51
C THR A 46 3.65 10.44 -18.94
N VAL A 47 3.30 9.70 -17.88
CA VAL A 47 2.00 9.81 -17.21
C VAL A 47 1.78 11.21 -16.61
N ALA A 48 2.81 11.82 -16.01
CA ALA A 48 2.72 13.20 -15.52
C ALA A 48 2.34 14.16 -16.63
N ASN A 49 3.00 14.08 -17.80
CA ASN A 49 2.66 14.91 -18.97
C ASN A 49 1.24 14.64 -19.51
N VAL A 50 0.78 13.39 -19.48
CA VAL A 50 -0.61 13.06 -19.82
C VAL A 50 -1.57 13.74 -18.85
N ILE A 51 -1.34 13.64 -17.53
CA ILE A 51 -2.21 14.25 -16.49
C ILE A 51 -2.28 15.79 -16.68
N GLU A 52 -1.13 16.46 -16.93
CA GLU A 52 -1.12 17.90 -17.21
C GLU A 52 -2.00 18.25 -18.41
N ARG A 53 -1.88 17.49 -19.50
CA ARG A 53 -2.59 17.78 -20.75
C ARG A 53 -4.08 17.50 -20.69
N ILE A 54 -4.50 16.38 -20.07
CA ILE A 54 -5.93 16.06 -19.93
C ILE A 54 -6.61 16.91 -18.86
N ASN A 55 -5.86 17.46 -17.91
CA ASN A 55 -6.34 18.32 -16.82
C ASN A 55 -7.53 17.74 -16.05
N ARG A 56 -7.47 16.43 -15.71
CA ARG A 56 -8.51 15.68 -15.02
C ARG A 56 -7.96 15.00 -13.78
N PRO A 57 -8.76 14.82 -12.71
CA PRO A 57 -8.32 14.07 -11.52
C PRO A 57 -7.82 12.67 -11.87
N ALA A 58 -6.71 12.28 -11.25
CA ALA A 58 -6.03 11.04 -11.57
C ALA A 58 -5.86 10.14 -10.33
N LEU A 59 -6.16 8.86 -10.49
CA LEU A 59 -5.82 7.81 -9.53
C LEU A 59 -4.70 6.96 -10.10
N ILE A 60 -3.59 6.88 -9.38
CA ILE A 60 -2.44 6.05 -9.72
C ILE A 60 -2.40 4.90 -8.72
N MET A 61 -2.60 3.68 -9.18
CA MET A 61 -2.56 2.50 -8.32
C MET A 61 -1.26 1.74 -8.51
N ALA A 62 -0.57 1.49 -7.39
CA ALA A 62 0.65 0.71 -7.34
C ALA A 62 0.44 -0.62 -6.58
N PRO A 63 1.16 -1.69 -6.92
CA PRO A 63 0.97 -3.02 -6.34
C PRO A 63 1.39 -3.14 -4.87
N ASN A 64 2.20 -2.21 -4.36
CA ASN A 64 2.66 -2.24 -2.97
C ASN A 64 2.95 -0.83 -2.41
N LYS A 65 3.07 -0.72 -1.08
CA LYS A 65 3.30 0.56 -0.37
C LYS A 65 4.61 1.23 -0.80
N THR A 66 5.67 0.46 -1.02
CA THR A 66 7.00 0.99 -1.36
C THR A 66 7.00 1.70 -2.71
N LEU A 67 6.43 1.04 -3.73
CA LEU A 67 6.31 1.65 -5.06
C LEU A 67 5.33 2.84 -5.04
N ALA A 68 4.23 2.73 -4.30
CA ALA A 68 3.31 3.84 -4.11
C ALA A 68 4.01 5.07 -3.47
N ALA A 69 4.85 4.86 -2.45
CA ALA A 69 5.62 5.94 -1.82
C ALA A 69 6.62 6.57 -2.80
N GLN A 70 7.30 5.76 -3.59
CA GLN A 70 8.21 6.27 -4.63
C GLN A 70 7.48 7.13 -5.65
N LEU A 71 6.36 6.63 -6.20
CA LEU A 71 5.54 7.37 -7.17
C LEU A 71 4.96 8.65 -6.56
N TYR A 72 4.46 8.61 -5.32
CA TYR A 72 3.99 9.79 -4.60
C TYR A 72 5.04 10.90 -4.55
N ASN A 73 6.27 10.55 -4.17
CA ASN A 73 7.37 11.51 -4.11
C ASN A 73 7.75 12.05 -5.49
N GLU A 74 7.77 11.20 -6.53
CA GLU A 74 8.05 11.63 -7.92
C GLU A 74 6.95 12.59 -8.42
N TYR A 75 5.66 12.27 -8.24
CA TYR A 75 4.55 13.14 -8.66
C TYR A 75 4.51 14.44 -7.85
N LYS A 76 4.81 14.40 -6.55
CA LYS A 76 4.88 15.61 -5.73
C LYS A 76 5.99 16.57 -6.17
N GLN A 77 7.10 16.05 -6.69
CA GLN A 77 8.14 16.86 -7.31
C GLN A 77 7.71 17.45 -8.67
N PHE A 78 6.95 16.69 -9.48
CA PHE A 78 6.43 17.17 -10.74
C PHE A 78 5.31 18.20 -10.57
N PHE A 79 4.49 18.06 -9.52
CA PHE A 79 3.30 18.89 -9.28
C PHE A 79 3.32 19.55 -7.89
N PRO A 80 4.30 20.43 -7.60
CA PRO A 80 4.44 21.02 -6.26
C PRO A 80 3.30 21.97 -5.88
N GLU A 81 2.55 22.52 -6.84
CA GLU A 81 1.44 23.45 -6.63
C GLU A 81 0.06 22.75 -6.61
N ASN A 82 -0.01 21.50 -7.07
CA ASN A 82 -1.23 20.71 -7.13
C ASN A 82 -1.36 19.75 -5.94
N ALA A 83 -2.55 19.22 -5.73
CA ALA A 83 -2.78 18.25 -4.66
C ALA A 83 -2.32 16.87 -5.11
N VAL A 84 -1.15 16.46 -4.64
CA VAL A 84 -0.67 15.08 -4.77
C VAL A 84 -0.77 14.44 -3.40
N GLU A 85 -1.58 13.38 -3.29
CA GLU A 85 -1.93 12.76 -2.03
C GLU A 85 -1.64 11.26 -2.03
N TYR A 86 -1.43 10.70 -0.83
CA TYR A 86 -1.02 9.31 -0.63
C TYR A 86 -2.12 8.51 0.06
N PHE A 87 -2.53 7.37 -0.53
CA PHE A 87 -3.62 6.57 0.01
C PHE A 87 -3.28 5.07 0.01
N VAL A 88 -2.66 4.62 1.10
CA VAL A 88 -2.32 3.20 1.30
C VAL A 88 -2.92 2.67 2.59
N SER A 89 -2.73 1.40 2.92
CA SER A 89 -3.13 0.86 4.22
C SER A 89 -2.41 1.59 5.35
N TYR A 90 -3.17 2.12 6.31
CA TYR A 90 -2.65 2.87 7.47
C TYR A 90 -2.16 1.96 8.61
N TYR A 91 -2.19 0.65 8.44
CA TYR A 91 -1.67 -0.29 9.42
C TYR A 91 -0.16 -0.49 9.21
N ASP A 92 0.64 -0.29 10.27
CA ASP A 92 2.03 -0.75 10.32
C ASP A 92 2.06 -2.25 10.56
N TYR A 93 1.22 -2.69 11.47
CA TYR A 93 0.96 -4.11 11.74
C TYR A 93 -0.54 -4.39 11.62
N TYR A 94 -0.89 -5.48 10.96
CA TYR A 94 -2.28 -5.91 10.82
C TYR A 94 -2.42 -7.42 10.91
N GLN A 95 -3.02 -7.88 11.99
CA GLN A 95 -3.49 -9.26 12.13
C GLN A 95 -5.01 -9.26 11.95
N PRO A 96 -5.56 -9.79 10.86
CA PRO A 96 -7.00 -9.87 10.68
C PRO A 96 -7.62 -10.82 11.67
N GLU A 97 -8.83 -10.50 12.12
CA GLU A 97 -9.67 -11.42 12.87
C GLU A 97 -9.88 -12.71 12.07
N ALA A 98 -9.65 -13.86 12.66
CA ALA A 98 -9.80 -15.15 12.02
C ALA A 98 -10.24 -16.24 13.02
N TYR A 99 -10.82 -17.32 12.49
CA TYR A 99 -11.15 -18.50 13.28
C TYR A 99 -10.69 -19.77 12.58
N ILE A 100 -9.88 -20.55 13.27
CA ILE A 100 -9.33 -21.82 12.80
C ILE A 100 -10.14 -22.96 13.43
N MET A 101 -11.02 -23.56 12.64
CA MET A 101 -11.94 -24.62 13.09
C MET A 101 -11.21 -25.86 13.60
N GLN A 102 -10.06 -26.22 13.00
CA GLN A 102 -9.31 -27.44 13.34
C GLN A 102 -8.76 -27.43 14.77
N THR A 103 -8.41 -26.26 15.28
CA THR A 103 -7.83 -26.06 16.61
C THR A 103 -8.76 -25.33 17.58
N ASP A 104 -9.99 -25.00 17.18
CA ASP A 104 -10.94 -24.13 17.90
C ASP A 104 -10.26 -22.83 18.39
N THR A 105 -9.44 -22.24 17.53
CA THR A 105 -8.65 -21.05 17.88
C THR A 105 -9.24 -19.82 17.25
N TYR A 106 -9.70 -18.87 18.08
CA TYR A 106 -10.08 -17.55 17.66
C TYR A 106 -8.89 -16.60 17.75
N ILE A 107 -8.59 -15.95 16.66
CA ILE A 107 -7.55 -14.92 16.55
C ILE A 107 -8.25 -13.57 16.54
N GLU A 108 -8.03 -12.80 17.58
CA GLU A 108 -8.58 -11.45 17.66
C GLU A 108 -7.86 -10.52 16.68
N LYS A 109 -8.61 -9.55 16.11
CA LYS A 109 -8.00 -8.46 15.31
C LYS A 109 -7.00 -7.71 16.17
N ASP A 110 -5.76 -7.66 15.72
CA ASP A 110 -4.70 -6.84 16.30
C ASP A 110 -4.12 -5.93 15.22
N SER A 111 -3.90 -4.67 15.54
CA SER A 111 -3.40 -3.70 14.57
C SER A 111 -2.78 -2.50 15.25
N SER A 112 -1.69 -2.00 14.70
CA SER A 112 -1.15 -0.69 15.00
C SER A 112 -1.41 0.26 13.83
N ILE A 113 -1.91 1.45 14.14
CA ILE A 113 -2.21 2.48 13.15
C ILE A 113 -1.01 3.42 13.06
N ASN A 114 -0.61 3.71 11.85
CA ASN A 114 0.35 4.76 11.55
C ASN A 114 -0.39 6.10 11.43
N ASP A 115 -0.19 6.98 12.38
CA ASP A 115 -0.88 8.27 12.44
C ASP A 115 -0.56 9.18 11.24
N GLU A 116 0.66 9.10 10.71
CA GLU A 116 1.06 9.88 9.55
C GLU A 116 0.34 9.41 8.28
N ILE A 117 0.28 8.08 8.05
CA ILE A 117 -0.48 7.52 6.91
C ILE A 117 -1.98 7.78 7.06
N ASP A 118 -2.52 7.72 8.28
CA ASP A 118 -3.92 8.05 8.54
C ASP A 118 -4.22 9.51 8.19
N LYS A 119 -3.35 10.45 8.57
CA LYS A 119 -3.43 11.86 8.16
C LYS A 119 -3.46 12.01 6.64
N LEU A 120 -2.54 11.35 5.93
CA LEU A 120 -2.46 11.41 4.47
C LEU A 120 -3.72 10.86 3.79
N ARG A 121 -4.36 9.83 4.36
CA ARG A 121 -5.65 9.31 3.88
C ARG A 121 -6.78 10.32 4.05
N HIS A 122 -6.82 11.00 5.18
CA HIS A 122 -7.77 12.10 5.40
C HIS A 122 -7.50 13.28 4.47
N ALA A 123 -6.24 13.62 4.21
CA ALA A 123 -5.85 14.65 3.25
C ALA A 123 -6.34 14.30 1.83
N ALA A 124 -6.18 13.05 1.40
CA ALA A 124 -6.63 12.57 0.10
C ALA A 124 -8.15 12.75 -0.11
N THR A 125 -8.97 12.33 0.84
CA THR A 125 -10.42 12.49 0.76
C THR A 125 -10.86 13.95 0.84
N ALA A 126 -10.21 14.76 1.69
CA ALA A 126 -10.47 16.20 1.78
C ALA A 126 -10.09 16.92 0.48
N ALA A 127 -8.98 16.57 -0.15
CA ALA A 127 -8.56 17.13 -1.43
C ALA A 127 -9.57 16.83 -2.55
N LEU A 128 -10.00 15.56 -2.68
CA LEU A 128 -10.97 15.15 -3.70
C LEU A 128 -12.31 15.88 -3.61
N LEU A 129 -12.76 16.21 -2.40
CA LEU A 129 -14.02 16.93 -2.20
C LEU A 129 -13.93 18.45 -2.43
N ASN A 130 -12.72 19.02 -2.33
CA ASN A 130 -12.52 20.47 -2.39
C ASN A 130 -11.81 20.96 -3.65
N ARG A 131 -11.10 20.08 -4.37
CA ARG A 131 -10.24 20.44 -5.51
C ARG A 131 -10.50 19.55 -6.71
N ARG A 132 -10.13 20.03 -7.89
CA ARG A 132 -10.18 19.26 -9.14
C ARG A 132 -8.78 18.82 -9.60
N ASP A 133 -7.76 19.53 -9.21
CA ASP A 133 -6.36 19.30 -9.54
C ASP A 133 -5.72 18.31 -8.54
N VAL A 134 -6.26 17.09 -8.48
CA VAL A 134 -5.90 16.06 -7.49
C VAL A 134 -5.33 14.82 -8.16
N ILE A 135 -4.16 14.42 -7.72
CA ILE A 135 -3.52 13.13 -8.03
C ILE A 135 -3.48 12.31 -6.76
N ILE A 136 -4.11 11.15 -6.75
CA ILE A 136 -4.00 10.20 -5.64
C ILE A 136 -3.09 9.05 -6.06
N VAL A 137 -2.03 8.81 -5.28
CA VAL A 137 -1.21 7.61 -5.42
C VAL A 137 -1.63 6.61 -4.35
N ALA A 138 -2.15 5.46 -4.78
CA ALA A 138 -2.77 4.49 -3.90
C ALA A 138 -2.23 3.07 -4.09
N SER A 139 -2.39 2.24 -3.06
CA SER A 139 -2.31 0.78 -3.17
C SER A 139 -3.71 0.19 -3.34
N VAL A 140 -3.79 -1.14 -3.40
CA VAL A 140 -5.07 -1.87 -3.45
C VAL A 140 -6.01 -1.53 -2.27
N SER A 141 -5.54 -0.83 -1.23
CA SER A 141 -6.40 -0.32 -0.15
C SER A 141 -7.48 0.67 -0.64
N ALA A 142 -7.32 1.24 -1.83
CA ALA A 142 -8.31 2.12 -2.46
C ALA A 142 -9.65 1.44 -2.75
N ILE A 143 -9.68 0.11 -2.91
CA ILE A 143 -10.90 -0.65 -3.19
C ILE A 143 -11.64 -1.14 -1.93
N TYR A 144 -11.11 -0.84 -0.74
CA TYR A 144 -11.75 -1.19 0.53
C TYR A 144 -12.75 -0.13 0.98
N GLY A 145 -13.76 -0.55 1.75
CA GLY A 145 -14.78 0.33 2.30
C GLY A 145 -14.18 1.50 3.09
N LEU A 146 -14.64 2.71 2.80
CA LEU A 146 -14.13 3.94 3.39
C LEU A 146 -15.20 4.75 4.12
N GLY A 147 -16.43 4.67 3.70
CA GLY A 147 -17.55 5.49 4.18
C GLY A 147 -18.11 6.36 3.06
N SER A 148 -19.34 6.83 3.23
CA SER A 148 -20.07 7.57 2.19
C SER A 148 -19.47 8.96 1.96
N PRO A 149 -19.06 9.29 0.72
CA PRO A 149 -18.59 10.65 0.38
C PRO A 149 -19.70 11.70 0.57
N GLU A 150 -20.96 11.33 0.32
CA GLU A 150 -22.10 12.24 0.52
C GLU A 150 -22.30 12.57 1.99
N ALA A 151 -22.24 11.55 2.89
CA ALA A 151 -22.34 11.75 4.33
C ALA A 151 -21.15 12.59 4.84
N TYR A 152 -19.95 12.33 4.33
CA TYR A 152 -18.74 13.05 4.69
C TYR A 152 -18.84 14.54 4.27
N LYS A 153 -19.27 14.82 3.05
CA LYS A 153 -19.47 16.16 2.52
C LYS A 153 -20.60 16.91 3.22
N LYS A 154 -21.78 16.27 3.43
CA LYS A 154 -22.95 16.87 4.07
C LYS A 154 -22.65 17.33 5.50
N ARG A 155 -21.79 16.63 6.19
CA ARG A 155 -21.41 16.97 7.57
C ARG A 155 -20.29 17.98 7.68
N SER A 156 -19.51 18.24 6.62
CA SER A 156 -18.46 19.26 6.64
C SER A 156 -19.02 20.62 7.07
N ILE A 157 -18.17 21.44 7.71
CA ILE A 157 -18.58 22.75 8.22
C ILE A 157 -17.95 23.84 7.35
N PRO A 158 -18.69 24.42 6.40
CA PRO A 158 -18.22 25.62 5.71
C PRO A 158 -18.31 26.82 6.65
N ILE A 159 -17.25 27.57 6.78
CA ILE A 159 -17.15 28.79 7.59
C ILE A 159 -16.64 29.93 6.72
N ASP A 160 -17.29 31.06 6.79
CA ASP A 160 -16.91 32.32 6.15
C ASP A 160 -16.90 33.42 7.21
N VAL A 161 -15.77 34.10 7.40
CA VAL A 161 -15.65 35.19 8.37
C VAL A 161 -16.68 36.30 8.12
N ALA A 162 -16.96 36.57 6.82
CA ALA A 162 -17.91 37.64 6.46
C ALA A 162 -19.35 37.36 6.86
N THR A 163 -19.74 36.08 6.97
CA THR A 163 -21.11 35.70 7.43
C THR A 163 -21.19 35.45 8.93
N GLY A 164 -20.04 35.39 9.60
CA GLY A 164 -19.96 35.04 11.02
C GLY A 164 -20.25 33.55 11.30
N PHE A 165 -20.05 33.15 12.53
CA PHE A 165 -20.40 31.82 13.03
C PHE A 165 -20.47 31.83 14.54
N ASP A 166 -21.51 31.20 15.14
CA ASP A 166 -21.65 31.12 16.57
C ASP A 166 -20.66 30.12 17.19
N ARG A 167 -19.98 30.53 18.28
CA ARG A 167 -18.96 29.72 18.96
C ARG A 167 -19.51 28.39 19.52
N ASN A 168 -20.65 28.43 20.17
CA ASN A 168 -21.22 27.25 20.79
C ASN A 168 -21.77 26.28 19.73
N GLU A 169 -22.25 26.82 18.61
CA GLU A 169 -22.64 26.00 17.46
C GLU A 169 -21.42 25.34 16.85
N LEU A 170 -20.28 26.06 16.68
CA LEU A 170 -19.06 25.49 16.19
C LEU A 170 -18.58 24.31 17.05
N ILE A 171 -18.57 24.49 18.37
CA ILE A 171 -18.19 23.43 19.32
C ILE A 171 -19.11 22.20 19.18
N ARG A 172 -20.43 22.38 19.13
CA ARG A 172 -21.39 21.29 18.96
C ARG A 172 -21.16 20.55 17.64
N ARG A 173 -20.94 21.29 16.56
CA ARG A 173 -20.67 20.70 15.25
C ARG A 173 -19.33 19.97 15.18
N LEU A 174 -18.25 20.49 15.79
CA LEU A 174 -16.97 19.80 15.90
C LEU A 174 -17.11 18.44 16.61
N ILE A 175 -17.85 18.38 17.71
CA ILE A 175 -18.12 17.13 18.42
C ILE A 175 -18.90 16.16 17.50
N SER A 176 -19.89 16.66 16.75
CA SER A 176 -20.63 15.82 15.79
C SER A 176 -19.76 15.29 14.65
N LEU A 177 -18.68 15.99 14.31
CA LEU A 177 -17.64 15.58 13.35
C LEU A 177 -16.59 14.64 13.97
N ARG A 178 -16.77 14.23 15.23
CA ARG A 178 -15.85 13.36 15.99
C ARG A 178 -14.51 14.00 16.35
N TYR A 179 -14.43 15.35 16.40
CA TYR A 179 -13.31 16.02 17.04
C TYR A 179 -13.48 15.95 18.56
N GLU A 180 -12.37 15.66 19.23
CA GLU A 180 -12.35 15.58 20.70
C GLU A 180 -11.90 16.90 21.32
N ARG A 181 -12.57 17.35 22.39
CA ARG A 181 -12.09 18.48 23.16
C ARG A 181 -10.98 18.05 24.09
N ASN A 182 -9.82 18.66 23.94
CA ASN A 182 -8.69 18.46 24.85
C ASN A 182 -7.95 19.79 25.04
N ASP A 183 -8.13 20.42 26.21
CA ASP A 183 -7.55 21.73 26.50
C ASP A 183 -6.06 21.62 26.90
N ILE A 184 -5.52 20.41 27.09
CA ILE A 184 -4.13 20.15 27.51
C ILE A 184 -3.29 19.69 26.32
N ALA A 185 -3.66 18.58 25.65
CA ALA A 185 -2.93 18.00 24.54
C ALA A 185 -3.59 18.42 23.21
N PHE A 186 -2.89 19.28 22.47
CA PHE A 186 -3.35 19.78 21.17
C PHE A 186 -2.83 18.89 20.02
N GLU A 187 -3.39 17.70 19.96
CA GLU A 187 -3.04 16.69 18.97
C GLU A 187 -4.01 16.70 17.78
N ARG A 188 -3.69 15.97 16.72
CA ARG A 188 -4.52 15.80 15.53
C ARG A 188 -5.92 15.24 15.88
N GLY A 189 -6.96 15.77 15.26
CA GLY A 189 -8.35 15.40 15.54
C GLY A 189 -8.90 16.00 16.82
N LYS A 190 -8.20 16.95 17.45
CA LYS A 190 -8.63 17.59 18.70
C LYS A 190 -8.82 19.10 18.54
N PHE A 191 -9.62 19.66 19.42
CA PHE A 191 -9.77 21.10 19.57
C PHE A 191 -9.68 21.51 21.05
N ARG A 192 -9.29 22.74 21.30
CA ARG A 192 -9.23 23.32 22.62
C ARG A 192 -9.91 24.69 22.65
N VAL A 193 -10.43 25.09 23.82
CA VAL A 193 -11.10 26.38 24.00
C VAL A 193 -10.48 27.10 25.18
N LYS A 194 -9.99 28.31 24.93
CA LYS A 194 -9.37 29.17 25.95
C LYS A 194 -9.98 30.59 25.85
N GLY A 195 -10.94 30.91 26.69
CA GLY A 195 -11.66 32.19 26.62
C GLY A 195 -12.41 32.33 25.31
N ASP A 196 -12.14 33.37 24.55
CA ASP A 196 -12.76 33.67 23.28
C ASP A 196 -11.99 33.08 22.08
N VAL A 197 -11.05 32.19 22.34
CA VAL A 197 -10.25 31.51 21.30
C VAL A 197 -10.52 30.02 21.27
N LEU A 198 -10.81 29.51 20.07
CA LEU A 198 -10.88 28.08 19.77
C LEU A 198 -9.78 27.71 18.80
N ASP A 199 -8.91 26.80 19.20
CA ASP A 199 -7.89 26.21 18.31
C ASP A 199 -8.33 24.80 17.91
N LEU A 200 -8.29 24.49 16.62
CA LEU A 200 -8.60 23.19 16.02
C LEU A 200 -7.37 22.62 15.33
N HIS A 201 -7.03 21.37 15.63
CA HIS A 201 -6.03 20.61 14.86
C HIS A 201 -6.78 19.58 13.98
N PRO A 202 -6.92 19.85 12.67
CA PRO A 202 -7.67 18.97 11.77
C PRO A 202 -7.03 17.58 11.64
N SER A 203 -7.83 16.60 11.24
CA SER A 203 -7.35 15.23 11.00
C SER A 203 -6.48 15.05 9.75
N TYR A 204 -6.49 16.03 8.84
CA TYR A 204 -5.94 15.94 7.48
C TYR A 204 -4.74 16.85 7.19
N GLN A 205 -4.20 17.56 8.19
CA GLN A 205 -3.02 18.43 8.01
C GLN A 205 -2.24 18.63 9.31
N ASP A 206 -1.00 19.15 9.20
CA ASP A 206 -0.11 19.40 10.35
C ASP A 206 -0.33 20.76 11.00
N THR A 207 -0.91 21.71 10.27
CA THR A 207 -1.22 23.04 10.78
C THR A 207 -2.59 23.05 11.45
N GLY A 208 -2.79 23.94 12.41
CA GLY A 208 -4.06 24.14 13.09
C GLY A 208 -4.81 25.37 12.58
N TYR A 209 -6.05 25.50 12.96
CA TYR A 209 -6.86 26.68 12.76
C TYR A 209 -7.19 27.33 14.11
N ARG A 210 -7.03 28.63 14.18
CA ARG A 210 -7.44 29.47 15.31
C ARG A 210 -8.64 30.29 14.91
N PHE A 211 -9.70 30.19 15.70
CA PHE A 211 -10.93 30.98 15.59
C PHE A 211 -10.95 31.94 16.77
N GLU A 212 -11.02 33.24 16.50
CA GLU A 212 -11.13 34.28 17.50
C GLU A 212 -12.55 34.83 17.48
N PHE A 213 -13.18 34.92 18.67
CA PHE A 213 -14.56 35.35 18.83
C PHE A 213 -14.63 36.62 19.66
N PHE A 214 -15.60 37.44 19.35
CA PHE A 214 -16.04 38.53 20.25
C PHE A 214 -17.39 38.16 20.85
N GLY A 215 -17.40 37.72 22.10
CA GLY A 215 -18.53 37.03 22.67
C GLY A 215 -18.76 35.66 21.98
N ASP A 216 -19.91 35.53 21.31
CA ASP A 216 -20.23 34.31 20.54
C ASP A 216 -20.05 34.48 19.02
N ASP A 217 -19.69 35.68 18.54
CA ASP A 217 -19.55 35.99 17.11
C ASP A 217 -18.11 35.82 16.63
N LEU A 218 -17.91 35.14 15.50
CA LEU A 218 -16.60 34.90 14.89
C LEU A 218 -16.04 36.20 14.30
N GLU A 219 -14.85 36.62 14.77
CA GLU A 219 -14.12 37.79 14.31
C GLU A 219 -13.06 37.49 13.26
N SER A 220 -12.27 36.45 13.50
CA SER A 220 -11.17 36.07 12.60
C SER A 220 -10.89 34.57 12.59
N ILE A 221 -10.30 34.10 11.47
CA ILE A 221 -9.74 32.76 11.36
C ILE A 221 -8.28 32.90 10.92
N SER A 222 -7.38 32.20 11.58
CA SER A 222 -5.98 32.11 11.18
C SER A 222 -5.48 30.69 11.16
N GLU A 223 -4.58 30.40 10.23
CA GLU A 223 -3.79 29.19 10.22
C GLU A 223 -2.63 29.35 11.21
N ILE A 224 -2.40 28.36 12.04
CA ILE A 224 -1.39 28.37 13.09
C ILE A 224 -0.47 27.16 13.03
N ASN A 225 0.76 27.33 13.47
CA ASN A 225 1.65 26.22 13.78
C ASN A 225 1.16 25.53 15.07
N THR A 226 0.90 24.23 15.02
CA THR A 226 0.32 23.47 16.14
C THR A 226 1.24 23.36 17.35
N LEU A 227 2.56 23.38 17.14
CA LEU A 227 3.55 23.29 18.20
C LEU A 227 3.77 24.64 18.90
N THR A 228 3.97 25.72 18.13
CA THR A 228 4.33 27.03 18.67
C THR A 228 3.11 27.93 18.91
N GLY A 229 1.98 27.64 18.29
CA GLY A 229 0.78 28.49 18.28
C GLY A 229 0.94 29.78 17.47
N GLN A 230 2.05 29.93 16.75
CA GLN A 230 2.28 31.14 15.92
C GLN A 230 1.38 31.13 14.69
N LYS A 231 0.84 32.31 14.40
CA LYS A 231 0.05 32.55 13.19
C LYS A 231 0.91 32.44 11.95
N ILE A 232 0.41 31.71 10.95
CA ILE A 232 1.04 31.54 9.64
C ILE A 232 0.43 32.53 8.67
N ARG A 233 -0.92 32.56 8.57
CA ARG A 233 -1.67 33.47 7.67
C ARG A 233 -3.11 33.63 8.13
N ASP A 234 -3.79 34.66 7.62
CA ASP A 234 -5.24 34.83 7.77
C ASP A 234 -6.01 34.01 6.74
N ILE A 235 -7.18 33.50 7.16
CA ILE A 235 -8.09 32.73 6.33
C ILE A 235 -9.45 33.41 6.35
N GLN A 236 -10.05 33.63 5.18
CA GLN A 236 -11.38 34.22 5.06
C GLN A 236 -12.47 33.16 4.99
N ARG A 237 -12.17 32.03 4.34
CA ARG A 237 -13.09 30.91 4.13
C ARG A 237 -12.39 29.58 4.36
N LEU A 238 -13.07 28.68 5.00
CA LEU A 238 -12.53 27.34 5.31
C LEU A 238 -13.70 26.34 5.38
N THR A 239 -13.44 25.11 4.98
CA THR A 239 -14.37 23.99 5.20
C THR A 239 -13.67 22.98 6.10
N ILE A 240 -14.25 22.74 7.30
CA ILE A 240 -13.73 21.72 8.23
C ILE A 240 -14.33 20.37 7.83
N MET A 241 -13.45 19.42 7.54
CA MET A 241 -13.81 18.03 7.25
C MET A 241 -13.93 17.21 8.53
N PRO A 242 -14.71 16.11 8.53
CA PRO A 242 -14.81 15.21 9.67
C PRO A 242 -13.49 14.60 10.11
N ALA A 243 -13.37 14.29 11.41
CA ALA A 243 -12.18 13.65 11.96
C ALA A 243 -12.11 12.13 11.67
N THR A 244 -13.16 11.53 11.13
CA THR A 244 -13.24 10.11 10.76
C THR A 244 -14.03 9.91 9.48
N HIS A 245 -13.69 8.89 8.70
CA HIS A 245 -14.46 8.48 7.53
C HIS A 245 -15.75 7.71 7.92
N TYR A 246 -15.78 7.10 9.10
CA TYR A 246 -16.90 6.30 9.58
C TYR A 246 -17.88 7.16 10.39
N LEU A 247 -18.75 7.85 9.68
CA LEU A 247 -19.83 8.63 10.27
C LEU A 247 -21.13 7.82 10.17
N SER A 248 -21.83 7.66 11.28
CA SER A 248 -23.18 7.06 11.26
C SER A 248 -24.15 7.97 10.50
N THR A 249 -25.07 7.38 9.76
CA THR A 249 -26.23 8.12 9.23
C THR A 249 -27.06 8.74 10.38
N GLU A 250 -27.89 9.73 10.07
CA GLU A 250 -28.66 10.51 11.08
C GLU A 250 -29.62 9.67 11.95
N ASP A 251 -29.88 8.43 11.59
CA ASP A 251 -30.88 7.55 12.19
C ASP A 251 -30.27 6.41 13.01
N SER A 252 -29.57 6.77 14.09
CA SER A 252 -28.92 5.78 14.97
C SER A 252 -29.92 4.76 15.55
N GLU A 253 -31.18 5.15 15.84
CA GLU A 253 -32.19 4.23 16.36
C GLU A 253 -32.52 3.12 15.36
N LYS A 254 -32.74 3.46 14.08
CA LYS A 254 -32.99 2.46 13.04
C LYS A 254 -31.81 1.53 12.83
N MET A 255 -30.59 2.04 12.91
CA MET A 255 -29.38 1.23 12.85
C MET A 255 -29.38 0.18 13.98
N PHE A 256 -29.63 0.61 15.23
CA PHE A 256 -29.69 -0.32 16.36
C PHE A 256 -30.78 -1.35 16.21
N GLU A 257 -31.99 -0.96 15.78
CA GLU A 257 -33.09 -1.88 15.51
C GLU A 257 -32.77 -2.90 14.46
N SER A 258 -32.15 -2.47 13.36
CA SER A 258 -31.75 -3.35 12.26
C SER A 258 -30.71 -4.39 12.69
N ILE A 259 -29.68 -3.98 13.45
CA ILE A 259 -28.66 -4.88 14.00
C ILE A 259 -29.29 -5.88 14.99
N LYS A 260 -30.21 -5.44 15.87
CA LYS A 260 -30.91 -6.31 16.80
C LYS A 260 -31.82 -7.32 16.09
N SER A 261 -32.47 -6.91 15.01
CA SER A 261 -33.26 -7.81 14.17
C SER A 261 -32.40 -8.89 13.54
N GLU A 262 -31.29 -8.51 12.91
CA GLU A 262 -30.35 -9.48 12.34
C GLU A 262 -29.77 -10.43 13.39
N LEU A 263 -29.44 -9.91 14.58
CA LEU A 263 -28.99 -10.73 15.70
C LEU A 263 -30.02 -11.76 16.11
N HIS A 264 -31.29 -11.36 16.25
CA HIS A 264 -32.39 -12.28 16.60
C HIS A 264 -32.52 -13.41 15.58
N ASP A 265 -32.52 -13.06 14.30
CA ASP A 265 -32.61 -14.04 13.19
C ASP A 265 -31.42 -15.00 13.22
N ARG A 266 -30.22 -14.49 13.50
CA ARG A 266 -29.00 -15.30 13.55
C ARG A 266 -28.96 -16.23 14.76
N ILE A 267 -29.42 -15.79 15.92
CA ILE A 267 -29.58 -16.64 17.11
C ILE A 267 -30.56 -17.77 16.80
N THR A 268 -31.73 -17.46 16.28
CA THR A 268 -32.76 -18.44 15.90
C THR A 268 -32.23 -19.45 14.88
N PHE A 269 -31.42 -18.99 13.91
CA PHE A 269 -30.75 -19.87 12.93
C PHE A 269 -29.83 -20.88 13.61
N PHE A 270 -28.98 -20.44 14.54
CA PHE A 270 -28.06 -21.33 15.25
C PHE A 270 -28.79 -22.30 16.19
N GLU A 271 -29.80 -21.84 16.92
CA GLU A 271 -30.61 -22.67 17.81
C GLU A 271 -31.32 -23.80 17.04
N ARG A 272 -31.90 -23.51 15.86
CA ARG A 272 -32.52 -24.51 14.97
C ARG A 272 -31.52 -25.58 14.49
N GLN A 273 -30.25 -25.24 14.43
CA GLN A 273 -29.15 -26.16 14.06
C GLN A 273 -28.52 -26.83 15.27
N ASN A 274 -29.03 -26.61 16.48
CA ASN A 274 -28.47 -27.08 17.75
C ASN A 274 -27.03 -26.57 18.00
N LYS A 275 -26.68 -25.41 17.46
CA LYS A 275 -25.41 -24.72 17.64
C LYS A 275 -25.51 -23.67 18.75
N LEU A 276 -25.68 -24.16 20.00
CA LEU A 276 -25.98 -23.29 21.14
C LEU A 276 -24.79 -22.41 21.54
N LEU A 277 -23.57 -22.88 21.33
CA LEU A 277 -22.35 -22.13 21.64
C LEU A 277 -22.20 -20.93 20.69
N GLU A 278 -22.43 -21.15 19.39
CA GLU A 278 -22.40 -20.10 18.39
C GLU A 278 -23.50 -19.07 18.59
N ALA A 279 -24.69 -19.51 19.01
CA ALA A 279 -25.80 -18.61 19.38
C ALA A 279 -25.43 -17.72 20.56
N GLN A 280 -24.80 -18.28 21.58
CA GLN A 280 -24.35 -17.51 22.75
C GLN A 280 -23.21 -16.56 22.40
N ARG A 281 -22.23 -16.98 21.63
CA ARG A 281 -21.09 -16.15 21.18
C ARG A 281 -21.57 -14.92 20.44
N ILE A 282 -22.41 -15.10 19.41
CA ILE A 282 -22.88 -13.97 18.60
C ILE A 282 -23.75 -13.00 19.42
N LYS A 283 -24.57 -13.54 20.34
CA LYS A 283 -25.40 -12.72 21.23
C LYS A 283 -24.53 -11.81 22.09
N GLN A 284 -23.63 -12.41 22.88
CA GLN A 284 -22.76 -11.67 23.80
C GLN A 284 -21.92 -10.60 23.07
N ARG A 285 -21.33 -10.99 21.95
CA ARG A 285 -20.48 -10.08 21.18
C ARG A 285 -21.26 -8.90 20.62
N THR A 286 -22.40 -9.16 19.99
CA THR A 286 -23.18 -8.10 19.34
C THR A 286 -23.82 -7.17 20.38
N GLU A 287 -24.35 -7.70 21.49
CA GLU A 287 -24.91 -6.88 22.58
C GLU A 287 -23.85 -5.95 23.18
N TYR A 288 -22.63 -6.46 23.43
CA TYR A 288 -21.51 -5.66 23.89
C TYR A 288 -21.09 -4.59 22.87
N ASP A 289 -20.97 -4.94 21.58
CA ASP A 289 -20.64 -3.99 20.53
C ASP A 289 -21.69 -2.85 20.43
N LEU A 290 -22.99 -3.19 20.57
CA LEU A 290 -24.09 -2.21 20.57
C LEU A 290 -24.05 -1.28 21.78
N GLU A 291 -23.76 -1.79 22.97
CA GLU A 291 -23.58 -0.99 24.17
C GLU A 291 -22.44 0.02 24.01
N MET A 292 -21.27 -0.45 23.52
CA MET A 292 -20.12 0.43 23.25
C MET A 292 -20.45 1.53 22.23
N ILE A 293 -21.15 1.18 21.14
CA ILE A 293 -21.56 2.17 20.13
C ILE A 293 -22.53 3.19 20.73
N ALA A 294 -23.45 2.74 21.59
CA ALA A 294 -24.42 3.64 22.24
C ALA A 294 -23.77 4.63 23.21
N GLU A 295 -22.82 4.17 24.03
CA GLU A 295 -22.18 4.99 25.07
C GLU A 295 -21.06 5.88 24.55
N ILE A 296 -20.15 5.31 23.70
CA ILE A 296 -18.96 6.02 23.23
C ILE A 296 -19.02 6.33 21.72
N GLY A 297 -20.03 5.80 21.01
CA GLY A 297 -20.17 5.97 19.57
C GLY A 297 -19.23 5.13 18.73
N TYR A 298 -18.49 4.19 19.34
CA TYR A 298 -17.50 3.34 18.68
C TYR A 298 -17.39 1.98 19.39
N CYS A 299 -17.12 0.91 18.62
CA CYS A 299 -16.67 -0.37 19.15
C CYS A 299 -15.51 -0.93 18.32
N LYS A 300 -14.71 -1.83 18.91
CA LYS A 300 -13.63 -2.53 18.16
C LYS A 300 -14.25 -3.42 17.07
N GLY A 301 -14.00 -3.10 15.81
CA GLY A 301 -14.59 -3.81 14.67
C GLY A 301 -15.91 -3.18 14.20
N VAL A 302 -16.16 -1.89 14.49
CA VAL A 302 -17.34 -1.13 14.04
C VAL A 302 -17.55 -1.23 12.52
N GLU A 303 -16.50 -1.41 11.76
CA GLU A 303 -16.54 -1.63 10.31
C GLU A 303 -17.37 -2.85 9.89
N ASN A 304 -17.54 -3.86 10.77
CA ASN A 304 -18.39 -5.03 10.48
C ASN A 304 -19.90 -4.68 10.45
N TYR A 305 -20.26 -3.50 10.95
CA TYR A 305 -21.61 -2.95 10.88
C TYR A 305 -21.75 -1.88 9.78
N SER A 306 -20.78 -1.77 8.87
CA SER A 306 -20.72 -0.72 7.82
C SER A 306 -21.99 -0.60 7.00
N ARG A 307 -22.66 -1.72 6.68
CA ARG A 307 -23.94 -1.74 5.96
C ARG A 307 -24.98 -0.86 6.66
N TYR A 308 -25.12 -1.01 7.97
CA TYR A 308 -26.07 -0.25 8.78
C TYR A 308 -25.64 1.20 9.03
N LEU A 309 -24.30 1.42 9.14
CA LEU A 309 -23.75 2.77 9.28
C LEU A 309 -23.94 3.61 8.02
N THR A 310 -23.90 2.99 6.86
CA THR A 310 -24.01 3.68 5.54
C THR A 310 -25.43 3.63 4.97
N GLY A 311 -26.34 2.83 5.55
CA GLY A 311 -27.71 2.67 5.07
C GLY A 311 -27.85 1.85 3.79
N LYS A 312 -26.82 1.06 3.42
CA LYS A 312 -26.80 0.21 2.21
C LYS A 312 -27.59 -1.07 2.39
N LEU A 313 -28.02 -1.63 1.25
CA LEU A 313 -28.68 -2.92 1.20
C LEU A 313 -27.68 -4.08 1.28
N GLU A 314 -28.20 -5.28 1.57
CA GLU A 314 -27.38 -6.50 1.59
C GLU A 314 -26.74 -6.77 0.24
N GLY A 315 -25.42 -7.02 0.25
CA GLY A 315 -24.63 -7.32 -0.95
C GLY A 315 -24.29 -6.11 -1.82
N GLU A 316 -24.79 -4.93 -1.51
CA GLU A 316 -24.44 -3.70 -2.21
C GLU A 316 -22.95 -3.37 -2.08
N ALA A 317 -22.36 -2.80 -3.14
CA ALA A 317 -20.96 -2.44 -3.13
C ALA A 317 -20.66 -1.36 -2.06
N PRO A 318 -19.59 -1.50 -1.27
CA PRO A 318 -19.22 -0.47 -0.30
C PRO A 318 -18.78 0.81 -1.01
N ASP A 319 -18.93 1.95 -0.34
CA ASP A 319 -18.28 3.18 -0.76
C ASP A 319 -16.79 3.09 -0.49
N THR A 320 -15.99 3.44 -1.48
CA THR A 320 -14.54 3.32 -1.47
C THR A 320 -13.91 4.66 -1.85
N LEU A 321 -12.59 4.72 -1.95
CA LEU A 321 -11.91 5.92 -2.44
C LEU A 321 -12.40 6.36 -3.84
N LEU A 322 -12.77 5.39 -4.69
CA LEU A 322 -13.25 5.67 -6.05
C LEU A 322 -14.53 6.53 -6.03
N ASP A 323 -15.37 6.37 -5.01
CA ASP A 323 -16.64 7.12 -4.90
C ASP A 323 -16.43 8.60 -4.49
N TYR A 324 -15.24 8.96 -4.03
CA TYR A 324 -14.86 10.36 -3.76
C TYR A 324 -14.39 11.09 -5.01
N PHE A 325 -14.00 10.35 -6.06
CA PHE A 325 -13.60 10.95 -7.34
C PHE A 325 -14.81 11.44 -8.14
N PRO A 326 -14.61 12.47 -8.96
CA PRO A 326 -15.61 12.85 -9.96
C PRO A 326 -15.64 11.82 -11.11
N ASN A 327 -16.77 11.80 -11.84
CA ASN A 327 -17.05 10.81 -12.88
C ASN A 327 -16.10 10.87 -14.10
N ASP A 328 -15.28 11.88 -14.22
CA ASP A 328 -14.31 12.07 -15.30
C ASP A 328 -12.87 11.74 -14.90
N MET A 329 -12.67 11.06 -13.79
CA MET A 329 -11.34 10.61 -13.37
C MET A 329 -10.69 9.69 -14.40
N VAL A 330 -9.36 9.65 -14.41
CA VAL A 330 -8.57 8.67 -15.17
C VAL A 330 -7.76 7.82 -14.19
N VAL A 331 -7.78 6.50 -14.39
CA VAL A 331 -7.04 5.55 -13.55
C VAL A 331 -5.81 5.05 -14.29
N PHE A 332 -4.66 5.13 -13.65
CA PHE A 332 -3.39 4.58 -14.11
C PHE A 332 -3.02 3.40 -13.21
N LEU A 333 -3.01 2.18 -13.76
CA LEU A 333 -2.63 0.98 -13.04
C LEU A 333 -1.15 0.69 -13.31
N ASP A 334 -0.29 1.09 -12.37
CA ASP A 334 1.14 0.83 -12.49
C ASP A 334 1.45 -0.63 -12.18
N GLU A 335 2.42 -1.20 -12.92
CA GLU A 335 2.71 -2.64 -12.93
C GLU A 335 1.42 -3.47 -13.00
N SER A 336 0.58 -3.17 -14.00
CA SER A 336 -0.79 -3.66 -14.11
C SER A 336 -0.90 -5.19 -14.09
N HIS A 337 0.09 -5.88 -14.64
CA HIS A 337 0.20 -7.35 -14.61
C HIS A 337 0.22 -7.94 -13.18
N ILE A 338 0.37 -7.09 -12.14
CA ILE A 338 0.29 -7.45 -10.73
C ILE A 338 -0.91 -6.79 -10.08
N SER A 339 -1.14 -5.49 -10.33
CA SER A 339 -2.24 -4.74 -9.72
C SER A 339 -3.61 -5.32 -10.10
N VAL A 340 -3.80 -5.74 -11.35
CA VAL A 340 -5.05 -6.36 -11.83
C VAL A 340 -5.36 -7.69 -11.11
N PRO A 341 -4.44 -8.68 -11.05
CA PRO A 341 -4.65 -9.90 -10.26
C PRO A 341 -4.87 -9.64 -8.77
N GLN A 342 -4.23 -8.62 -8.17
CA GLN A 342 -4.48 -8.25 -6.78
C GLN A 342 -5.92 -7.80 -6.57
N ILE A 343 -6.43 -6.88 -7.40
CA ILE A 343 -7.82 -6.42 -7.35
C ILE A 343 -8.78 -7.63 -7.41
N ASN A 344 -8.53 -8.59 -8.30
CA ASN A 344 -9.33 -9.81 -8.43
C ASN A 344 -9.26 -10.72 -7.19
N GLY A 345 -8.08 -10.84 -6.57
CA GLY A 345 -7.87 -11.76 -5.44
C GLY A 345 -8.43 -11.27 -4.10
N MET A 346 -8.50 -9.95 -3.87
CA MET A 346 -8.82 -9.36 -2.57
C MET A 346 -10.20 -9.78 -2.04
N TYR A 347 -11.24 -9.72 -2.86
CA TYR A 347 -12.59 -10.09 -2.45
C TYR A 347 -12.69 -11.56 -2.01
N LYS A 348 -12.08 -12.48 -2.75
CA LYS A 348 -12.16 -13.93 -2.47
C LYS A 348 -11.48 -14.27 -1.14
N GLY A 349 -10.32 -13.67 -0.87
CA GLY A 349 -9.59 -13.87 0.39
C GLY A 349 -10.36 -13.34 1.60
N ASP A 350 -10.91 -12.12 1.52
CA ASP A 350 -11.72 -11.52 2.59
C ASP A 350 -12.99 -12.34 2.86
N ARG A 351 -13.69 -12.77 1.81
CA ARG A 351 -14.90 -13.58 1.90
C ARG A 351 -14.66 -14.90 2.60
N ALA A 352 -13.63 -15.66 2.21
CA ALA A 352 -13.31 -16.96 2.80
C ALA A 352 -13.02 -16.85 4.31
N ARG A 353 -12.27 -15.82 4.71
CA ARG A 353 -11.98 -15.54 6.12
C ARG A 353 -13.25 -15.23 6.91
N LYS A 354 -14.12 -14.38 6.40
CA LYS A 354 -15.38 -13.99 7.06
C LYS A 354 -16.40 -15.11 7.11
N GLU A 355 -16.43 -16.01 6.14
CA GLU A 355 -17.28 -17.20 6.20
C GLU A 355 -17.00 -18.05 7.42
N SER A 356 -15.73 -18.23 7.78
CA SER A 356 -15.36 -18.94 9.02
C SER A 356 -15.91 -18.20 10.25
N LEU A 357 -15.76 -16.88 10.34
CA LEU A 357 -16.22 -16.10 11.48
C LEU A 357 -17.75 -16.09 11.62
N VAL A 358 -18.48 -15.89 10.52
CA VAL A 358 -19.94 -15.84 10.51
C VAL A 358 -20.55 -17.21 10.82
N ASN A 359 -20.02 -18.29 10.24
CA ASN A 359 -20.57 -19.63 10.42
C ASN A 359 -20.32 -20.21 11.81
N ASN A 360 -19.40 -19.65 12.58
CA ASN A 360 -19.07 -20.06 13.94
C ASN A 360 -19.47 -19.03 15.03
N GLY A 361 -20.32 -18.06 14.70
CA GLY A 361 -20.96 -17.16 15.67
C GLY A 361 -20.05 -16.05 16.20
N PHE A 362 -18.98 -15.68 15.49
CA PHE A 362 -18.11 -14.56 15.87
C PHE A 362 -18.55 -13.24 15.25
N ARG A 363 -19.20 -13.27 14.08
CA ARG A 363 -19.72 -12.07 13.40
C ARG A 363 -21.12 -12.31 12.81
N LEU A 364 -21.90 -11.24 12.69
CA LEU A 364 -23.17 -11.25 11.97
C LEU A 364 -22.95 -11.37 10.46
N PRO A 365 -23.94 -11.87 9.68
CA PRO A 365 -23.88 -11.90 8.22
C PRO A 365 -23.58 -10.54 7.58
N SER A 366 -24.04 -9.43 8.17
CA SER A 366 -23.74 -8.06 7.72
C SER A 366 -22.25 -7.76 7.62
N ALA A 367 -21.38 -8.48 8.36
CA ALA A 367 -19.93 -8.35 8.24
C ALA A 367 -19.41 -8.69 6.82
N PHE A 368 -20.18 -9.45 6.03
CA PHE A 368 -19.82 -9.72 4.63
C PHE A 368 -19.84 -8.47 3.75
N ASP A 369 -20.59 -7.44 4.12
CA ASP A 369 -20.71 -6.21 3.33
C ASP A 369 -19.58 -5.19 3.61
N ASN A 370 -18.86 -5.37 4.70
CA ASN A 370 -17.57 -4.69 4.90
C ASN A 370 -16.47 -5.44 4.11
N ARG A 371 -16.36 -5.19 2.85
CA ARG A 371 -15.52 -5.95 1.92
C ARG A 371 -14.83 -5.04 0.91
N PRO A 372 -13.75 -5.49 0.26
CA PRO A 372 -13.27 -4.80 -0.93
C PRO A 372 -14.28 -4.93 -2.07
N LEU A 373 -14.16 -4.06 -3.06
CA LEU A 373 -14.91 -4.19 -4.31
C LEU A 373 -14.62 -5.53 -4.95
N LYS A 374 -15.63 -6.11 -5.61
CA LYS A 374 -15.42 -7.19 -6.55
C LYS A 374 -14.71 -6.66 -7.79
N PHE A 375 -14.11 -7.55 -8.55
CA PHE A 375 -13.38 -7.18 -9.76
C PHE A 375 -14.25 -6.38 -10.75
N GLU A 376 -15.44 -6.86 -11.01
CA GLU A 376 -16.39 -6.23 -11.92
C GLU A 376 -16.91 -4.89 -11.38
N GLU A 377 -17.08 -4.79 -10.05
CA GLU A 377 -17.50 -3.54 -9.39
C GLU A 377 -16.44 -2.45 -9.50
N PHE A 378 -15.14 -2.83 -9.41
CA PHE A 378 -14.04 -1.90 -9.62
C PHE A 378 -14.09 -1.30 -11.02
N PHE A 379 -14.07 -2.13 -12.05
CA PHE A 379 -14.07 -1.65 -13.44
C PHE A 379 -15.37 -0.93 -13.83
N ALA A 380 -16.51 -1.24 -13.21
CA ALA A 380 -17.75 -0.50 -13.40
C ALA A 380 -17.70 0.95 -12.86
N LYS A 381 -16.82 1.22 -11.88
CA LYS A 381 -16.62 2.55 -11.31
C LYS A 381 -15.53 3.36 -12.02
N VAL A 382 -14.69 2.70 -12.83
CA VAL A 382 -13.56 3.33 -13.53
C VAL A 382 -13.96 3.72 -14.93
N PRO A 383 -14.05 5.03 -15.26
CA PRO A 383 -14.50 5.44 -16.60
C PRO A 383 -13.44 5.19 -17.69
N GLN A 384 -12.18 5.38 -17.38
CA GLN A 384 -11.04 5.17 -18.29
C GLN A 384 -9.82 4.68 -17.54
N VAL A 385 -9.13 3.67 -18.08
CA VAL A 385 -7.94 3.07 -17.48
C VAL A 385 -6.77 3.03 -18.47
N VAL A 386 -5.59 3.38 -17.95
CA VAL A 386 -4.30 3.19 -18.64
C VAL A 386 -3.52 2.13 -17.86
N TYR A 387 -3.35 0.97 -18.47
CA TYR A 387 -2.52 -0.11 -17.93
C TYR A 387 -1.05 0.18 -18.22
N ILE A 388 -0.22 0.26 -17.19
CA ILE A 388 1.20 0.54 -17.33
C ILE A 388 1.98 -0.71 -16.96
N SER A 389 2.71 -1.29 -17.93
CA SER A 389 3.51 -2.48 -17.69
C SER A 389 4.61 -2.65 -18.72
N ALA A 390 5.72 -3.25 -18.32
CA ALA A 390 6.73 -3.77 -19.27
C ALA A 390 6.35 -5.14 -19.84
N THR A 391 5.40 -5.82 -19.20
CA THR A 391 4.98 -7.20 -19.51
C THR A 391 3.48 -7.36 -19.22
N PRO A 392 2.58 -6.72 -20.00
CA PRO A 392 1.14 -6.81 -19.78
C PRO A 392 0.66 -8.26 -19.81
N SER A 393 -0.43 -8.55 -19.10
CA SER A 393 -1.08 -9.87 -19.07
C SER A 393 -2.15 -9.99 -20.14
N ASP A 394 -2.65 -11.19 -20.32
CA ASP A 394 -3.68 -11.49 -21.33
C ASP A 394 -4.95 -10.66 -21.10
N TYR A 395 -5.31 -10.41 -19.84
CA TYR A 395 -6.46 -9.58 -19.49
C TYR A 395 -6.33 -8.15 -20.03
N GLU A 396 -5.19 -7.48 -19.78
CA GLU A 396 -4.98 -6.11 -20.29
C GLU A 396 -4.98 -6.08 -21.81
N LEU A 397 -4.36 -7.07 -22.45
CA LEU A 397 -4.32 -7.19 -23.91
C LEU A 397 -5.73 -7.37 -24.50
N GLU A 398 -6.55 -8.22 -23.89
CA GLU A 398 -7.94 -8.44 -24.32
C GLU A 398 -8.82 -7.19 -24.13
N GLN A 399 -8.70 -6.51 -22.98
CA GLN A 399 -9.50 -5.30 -22.70
C GLN A 399 -9.13 -4.12 -23.59
N SER A 400 -7.85 -3.92 -23.84
CA SER A 400 -7.34 -2.80 -24.66
C SER A 400 -7.61 -2.99 -26.16
N LYS A 401 -8.07 -4.16 -26.60
CA LYS A 401 -8.33 -4.47 -28.02
C LYS A 401 -7.16 -4.06 -28.91
N GLU A 402 -5.94 -4.33 -28.46
CA GLU A 402 -4.69 -4.01 -29.15
C GLU A 402 -4.34 -2.51 -29.18
N GLU A 403 -5.00 -1.65 -28.41
CA GLU A 403 -4.56 -0.27 -28.17
C GLU A 403 -3.31 -0.25 -27.28
N ILE A 404 -2.18 -0.68 -27.87
CA ILE A 404 -0.89 -0.79 -27.21
C ILE A 404 0.00 0.37 -27.68
N ILE A 405 0.45 1.16 -26.70
CA ILE A 405 1.35 2.28 -26.92
C ILE A 405 2.71 1.86 -26.39
N GLU A 406 3.68 1.70 -27.29
CA GLU A 406 5.04 1.26 -26.91
C GLU A 406 5.91 2.46 -26.50
N GLN A 407 6.66 2.29 -25.42
CA GLN A 407 7.68 3.20 -24.93
C GLN A 407 8.93 2.40 -24.61
N LEU A 408 9.72 2.07 -25.63
CA LEU A 408 10.85 1.16 -25.56
C LEU A 408 12.19 1.89 -25.43
N VAL A 409 12.24 3.16 -25.82
CA VAL A 409 13.46 3.95 -25.79
C VAL A 409 13.71 4.54 -24.40
N ARG A 410 14.92 4.29 -23.88
CA ARG A 410 15.43 4.95 -22.66
C ARG A 410 16.18 6.22 -23.05
N PRO A 411 15.84 7.37 -22.47
CA PRO A 411 16.54 8.63 -22.73
C PRO A 411 18.06 8.58 -22.45
N THR A 412 18.48 7.68 -21.55
CA THR A 412 19.89 7.47 -21.19
C THR A 412 20.71 6.72 -22.25
N GLY A 413 20.03 6.16 -23.26
CA GLY A 413 20.65 5.34 -24.29
C GLY A 413 21.03 3.91 -23.85
N ILE A 414 20.75 3.53 -22.58
CA ILE A 414 21.10 2.19 -22.09
C ILE A 414 20.28 1.13 -22.83
N VAL A 415 20.97 0.17 -23.44
CA VAL A 415 20.37 -0.94 -24.17
C VAL A 415 19.92 -2.05 -23.21
N GLU A 416 19.09 -2.97 -23.71
CA GLU A 416 18.80 -4.21 -22.98
C GLU A 416 20.07 -5.03 -22.77
N PRO A 417 20.20 -5.80 -21.67
CA PRO A 417 21.42 -6.53 -21.36
C PRO A 417 21.74 -7.62 -22.40
N ASP A 418 23.04 -7.96 -22.54
CA ASP A 418 23.44 -9.14 -23.26
C ASP A 418 23.00 -10.41 -22.55
N ILE A 419 22.45 -11.37 -23.30
CA ILE A 419 21.96 -12.64 -22.75
C ILE A 419 22.87 -13.77 -23.20
N GLU A 420 23.38 -14.53 -22.24
CA GLU A 420 24.19 -15.71 -22.46
C GLU A 420 23.52 -16.94 -21.83
N ILE A 421 23.49 -18.05 -22.57
CA ILE A 421 22.99 -19.33 -22.07
C ILE A 421 24.18 -20.22 -21.77
N ARG A 422 24.27 -20.72 -20.54
CA ARG A 422 25.32 -21.63 -20.08
C ARG A 422 24.73 -22.93 -19.53
N PRO A 423 25.46 -24.07 -19.62
CA PRO A 423 24.95 -25.33 -19.09
C PRO A 423 24.78 -25.30 -17.56
N THR A 424 23.85 -26.09 -17.06
CA THR A 424 23.62 -26.18 -15.59
C THR A 424 24.73 -26.89 -14.85
N LYS A 425 25.51 -27.71 -15.56
CA LYS A 425 26.68 -28.41 -15.01
C LYS A 425 27.75 -27.40 -14.58
N ASN A 426 28.16 -27.46 -13.32
CA ASN A 426 29.10 -26.53 -12.67
C ASN A 426 28.67 -25.08 -12.64
N GLN A 427 27.35 -24.81 -12.73
CA GLN A 427 26.79 -23.45 -12.71
C GLN A 427 27.19 -22.63 -11.48
N ILE A 428 27.44 -23.28 -10.34
CA ILE A 428 27.78 -22.61 -9.07
C ILE A 428 29.22 -22.07 -9.12
N ASP A 429 30.13 -22.85 -9.58
CA ASP A 429 31.55 -22.46 -9.69
C ASP A 429 31.77 -21.44 -10.81
N ASP A 430 31.11 -21.63 -11.96
CA ASP A 430 31.11 -20.70 -13.09
C ASP A 430 30.59 -19.33 -12.66
N LEU A 431 29.45 -19.31 -11.94
CA LEU A 431 28.86 -18.08 -11.40
C LEU A 431 29.79 -17.42 -10.35
N MET A 432 30.50 -18.21 -9.54
CA MET A 432 31.47 -17.68 -8.57
C MET A 432 32.56 -16.86 -9.25
N ASP A 433 33.09 -17.33 -10.38
CA ASP A 433 34.12 -16.61 -11.13
C ASP A 433 33.60 -15.33 -11.79
N GLU A 434 32.35 -15.34 -12.28
CA GLU A 434 31.67 -14.14 -12.74
C GLU A 434 31.45 -13.12 -11.59
N ILE A 435 31.03 -13.58 -10.43
CA ILE A 435 30.89 -12.74 -9.24
C ILE A 435 32.22 -12.06 -8.91
N LYS A 436 33.33 -12.80 -8.84
CA LYS A 436 34.67 -12.23 -8.56
C LYS A 436 35.06 -11.18 -9.60
N THR A 437 34.74 -11.43 -10.85
CA THR A 437 35.03 -10.49 -11.96
C THR A 437 34.25 -9.17 -11.80
N ARG A 438 32.96 -9.24 -11.39
CA ARG A 438 32.10 -8.07 -11.20
C ARG A 438 32.46 -7.31 -9.94
N THR A 439 32.69 -8.02 -8.84
CA THR A 439 33.05 -7.40 -7.56
C THR A 439 34.37 -6.65 -7.61
N ALA A 440 35.35 -7.16 -8.40
CA ALA A 440 36.61 -6.44 -8.69
C ALA A 440 36.37 -5.07 -9.35
N LYS A 441 35.28 -4.91 -10.09
CA LYS A 441 34.84 -3.63 -10.70
C LYS A 441 33.90 -2.81 -9.83
N LYS A 442 33.62 -3.26 -8.60
CA LYS A 442 32.63 -2.68 -7.67
C LYS A 442 31.19 -2.71 -8.19
N GLU A 443 30.89 -3.61 -9.10
CA GLU A 443 29.55 -3.88 -9.61
C GLU A 443 28.84 -4.90 -8.71
N ARG A 444 27.49 -4.96 -8.81
CA ARG A 444 26.64 -5.83 -8.00
C ARG A 444 26.04 -6.94 -8.83
N VAL A 445 25.73 -8.06 -8.18
CA VAL A 445 25.19 -9.26 -8.84
C VAL A 445 23.88 -9.68 -8.17
N LEU A 446 22.87 -9.97 -8.99
CA LEU A 446 21.61 -10.61 -8.55
C LEU A 446 21.60 -12.05 -9.02
N VAL A 447 21.23 -12.97 -8.13
CA VAL A 447 21.12 -14.40 -8.43
C VAL A 447 19.71 -14.88 -8.09
N THR A 448 19.02 -15.50 -9.04
CA THR A 448 17.69 -16.07 -8.80
C THR A 448 17.71 -17.59 -8.75
N THR A 449 17.11 -18.13 -7.69
CA THR A 449 16.95 -19.57 -7.45
C THR A 449 15.46 -19.96 -7.52
N LEU A 450 15.15 -21.26 -7.48
CA LEU A 450 13.77 -21.77 -7.48
C LEU A 450 13.19 -22.00 -6.09
N THR A 451 14.03 -22.21 -5.08
CA THR A 451 13.60 -22.56 -3.73
C THR A 451 14.35 -21.78 -2.66
N LYS A 452 13.71 -21.56 -1.49
CA LYS A 452 14.35 -20.97 -0.31
C LYS A 452 15.60 -21.70 0.09
N LYS A 453 15.49 -23.02 0.19
CA LYS A 453 16.58 -23.91 0.59
C LYS A 453 17.80 -23.72 -0.33
N MET A 454 17.59 -23.66 -1.66
CA MET A 454 18.67 -23.42 -2.59
C MET A 454 19.29 -22.03 -2.43
N ALA A 455 18.49 -21.01 -2.12
CA ALA A 455 19.01 -19.65 -1.88
C ALA A 455 19.87 -19.60 -0.60
N GLU A 456 19.45 -20.25 0.47
CA GLU A 456 20.17 -20.34 1.73
C GLU A 456 21.48 -21.14 1.56
N GLU A 457 21.41 -22.35 1.00
CA GLU A 457 22.58 -23.21 0.76
C GLU A 457 23.61 -22.52 -0.15
N LEU A 458 23.15 -21.80 -1.18
CA LEU A 458 24.03 -21.06 -2.08
C LEU A 458 24.69 -19.88 -1.37
N THR A 459 23.97 -19.20 -0.51
CA THR A 459 24.48 -18.08 0.29
C THR A 459 25.56 -18.58 1.24
N ASP A 460 25.30 -19.65 1.98
CA ASP A 460 26.26 -20.25 2.91
C ASP A 460 27.54 -20.69 2.17
N TYR A 461 27.38 -21.35 1.02
CA TYR A 461 28.49 -21.78 0.19
C TYR A 461 29.37 -20.59 -0.24
N TYR A 462 28.77 -19.51 -0.74
CA TYR A 462 29.53 -18.34 -1.17
C TYR A 462 30.19 -17.59 -0.01
N LEU A 463 29.58 -17.56 1.17
CA LEU A 463 30.19 -17.01 2.38
C LEU A 463 31.44 -17.77 2.81
N GLU A 464 31.45 -19.13 2.69
CA GLU A 464 32.62 -19.97 2.96
C GLU A 464 33.80 -19.64 2.04
N TYR A 465 33.51 -19.20 0.80
CA TYR A 465 34.53 -18.74 -0.15
C TYR A 465 34.86 -17.25 -0.06
N GLY A 466 34.36 -16.56 0.99
CA GLY A 466 34.71 -15.17 1.28
C GLY A 466 34.00 -14.14 0.40
N ILE A 467 32.93 -14.52 -0.30
CA ILE A 467 32.09 -13.60 -1.06
C ILE A 467 31.11 -12.92 -0.11
N LYS A 468 30.98 -11.60 -0.20
CA LYS A 468 29.99 -10.83 0.56
C LYS A 468 28.61 -10.99 -0.08
N VAL A 469 27.82 -11.90 0.42
CA VAL A 469 26.51 -12.26 -0.10
C VAL A 469 25.44 -12.18 0.96
N LYS A 470 24.22 -11.80 0.57
CA LYS A 470 22.99 -11.95 1.38
C LYS A 470 21.92 -12.67 0.56
N TYR A 471 20.97 -13.32 1.25
CA TYR A 471 19.78 -13.86 0.58
C TYR A 471 18.54 -13.06 0.96
N MET A 472 17.52 -13.12 0.10
CA MET A 472 16.23 -12.48 0.32
C MET A 472 15.10 -13.40 -0.15
N HIS A 473 14.08 -13.59 0.70
CA HIS A 473 12.89 -14.38 0.39
C HIS A 473 11.60 -13.66 0.81
N SER A 474 10.45 -14.30 0.59
CA SER A 474 9.12 -13.71 0.81
C SER A 474 8.79 -13.39 2.28
N ASP A 475 9.45 -14.03 3.22
CA ASP A 475 9.14 -13.94 4.65
C ASP A 475 9.96 -12.82 5.35
N ILE A 476 10.90 -12.19 4.63
CA ILE A 476 11.60 -10.99 5.08
C ILE A 476 10.62 -9.82 5.05
N ASP A 477 10.53 -9.10 6.16
CA ASP A 477 9.64 -7.96 6.26
C ASP A 477 10.02 -6.80 5.34
N THR A 478 9.14 -5.82 5.19
CA THR A 478 9.34 -4.71 4.25
C THR A 478 10.49 -3.79 4.65
N LEU A 479 10.73 -3.61 5.95
CA LEU A 479 11.80 -2.74 6.46
C LEU A 479 13.16 -3.40 6.25
N GLU A 480 13.33 -4.65 6.68
CA GLU A 480 14.55 -5.42 6.47
C GLU A 480 14.89 -5.55 4.98
N ARG A 481 13.88 -5.76 4.14
CA ARG A 481 14.05 -5.75 2.68
C ARG A 481 14.62 -4.45 2.16
N THR A 482 14.14 -3.31 2.66
CA THR A 482 14.64 -1.98 2.28
C THR A 482 16.10 -1.80 2.71
N GLU A 483 16.45 -2.27 3.91
CA GLU A 483 17.83 -2.24 4.40
C GLU A 483 18.77 -3.13 3.60
N ILE A 484 18.33 -4.33 3.22
CA ILE A 484 19.10 -5.23 2.34
C ILE A 484 19.39 -4.55 1.00
N ILE A 485 18.40 -3.94 0.38
CA ILE A 485 18.58 -3.25 -0.91
C ILE A 485 19.54 -2.06 -0.74
N ARG A 486 19.38 -1.28 0.33
CA ARG A 486 20.28 -0.15 0.64
C ARG A 486 21.71 -0.61 0.88
N GLY A 487 21.90 -1.71 1.61
CA GLY A 487 23.21 -2.31 1.86
C GLY A 487 23.88 -2.81 0.57
N LEU A 488 23.14 -3.43 -0.36
CA LEU A 488 23.64 -3.81 -1.68
C LEU A 488 24.11 -2.58 -2.46
N ARG A 489 23.31 -1.52 -2.50
CA ARG A 489 23.66 -0.26 -3.19
C ARG A 489 24.89 0.41 -2.57
N LYS A 490 24.99 0.45 -1.24
CA LYS A 490 26.15 0.99 -0.54
C LYS A 490 27.41 0.13 -0.67
N GLY A 491 27.30 -1.12 -1.11
CA GLY A 491 28.42 -2.06 -1.21
C GLY A 491 28.82 -2.70 0.10
N GLU A 492 27.91 -2.79 1.06
CA GLU A 492 28.12 -3.56 2.30
C GLU A 492 28.28 -5.05 1.97
N PHE A 493 27.62 -5.50 0.91
CA PHE A 493 27.79 -6.80 0.27
C PHE A 493 27.63 -6.64 -1.26
N ASP A 494 28.05 -7.67 -2.02
CA ASP A 494 28.21 -7.59 -3.47
C ASP A 494 27.19 -8.42 -4.23
N VAL A 495 26.62 -9.45 -3.59
CA VAL A 495 25.70 -10.41 -4.21
C VAL A 495 24.43 -10.52 -3.42
N LEU A 496 23.29 -10.45 -4.11
CA LEU A 496 21.99 -10.74 -3.54
C LEU A 496 21.40 -11.98 -4.19
N VAL A 497 21.14 -13.01 -3.39
CA VAL A 497 20.50 -14.27 -3.82
C VAL A 497 19.03 -14.27 -3.41
N GLY A 498 18.12 -14.72 -4.26
CA GLY A 498 16.73 -14.86 -3.87
C GLY A 498 15.86 -15.62 -4.87
N ILE A 499 14.66 -16.00 -4.41
CA ILE A 499 13.72 -16.77 -5.24
C ILE A 499 12.98 -15.86 -6.19
N ASN A 500 12.43 -14.80 -5.66
CA ASN A 500 11.63 -13.81 -6.38
C ASN A 500 12.14 -12.41 -6.05
N LEU A 501 13.35 -12.11 -6.52
CA LEU A 501 13.96 -10.78 -6.41
C LEU A 501 13.22 -9.72 -7.23
N LEU A 502 12.16 -10.13 -7.90
CA LEU A 502 11.45 -9.38 -8.93
C LEU A 502 10.26 -8.59 -8.43
N ARG A 503 9.99 -8.64 -7.12
CA ARG A 503 8.93 -7.78 -6.61
C ARG A 503 9.28 -6.34 -6.94
N GLU A 504 8.31 -5.63 -7.44
CA GLU A 504 8.35 -4.32 -8.05
C GLU A 504 9.03 -3.29 -7.13
N GLY A 505 9.61 -2.26 -7.73
CA GLY A 505 10.26 -1.17 -6.99
C GLY A 505 11.76 -1.33 -6.72
N LEU A 506 12.43 -2.37 -7.23
CA LEU A 506 13.89 -2.49 -7.16
C LEU A 506 14.54 -1.63 -8.24
N ASP A 507 15.12 -0.52 -7.83
CA ASP A 507 15.96 0.35 -8.66
C ASP A 507 17.39 0.29 -8.17
N ILE A 508 18.21 -0.58 -8.78
CA ILE A 508 19.60 -0.83 -8.38
C ILE A 508 20.50 -0.66 -9.62
N PRO A 509 20.90 0.56 -9.94
CA PRO A 509 21.73 0.83 -11.12
C PRO A 509 23.14 0.22 -11.04
N GLU A 510 23.57 -0.17 -9.86
CA GLU A 510 24.86 -0.80 -9.62
C GLU A 510 24.92 -2.26 -10.06
N VAL A 511 23.78 -2.89 -10.39
CA VAL A 511 23.69 -4.28 -10.83
C VAL A 511 24.10 -4.39 -12.30
N SER A 512 25.21 -5.09 -12.56
CA SER A 512 25.72 -5.38 -13.91
C SER A 512 25.49 -6.83 -14.34
N LEU A 513 25.26 -7.75 -13.40
CA LEU A 513 25.00 -9.16 -13.72
C LEU A 513 23.71 -9.64 -13.03
N VAL A 514 22.85 -10.29 -13.83
CA VAL A 514 21.72 -11.07 -13.34
C VAL A 514 21.92 -12.52 -13.75
N ALA A 515 22.06 -13.43 -12.80
CA ALA A 515 22.18 -14.85 -13.03
C ALA A 515 20.87 -15.58 -12.68
N ILE A 516 20.35 -16.36 -13.61
CA ILE A 516 19.14 -17.15 -13.44
C ILE A 516 19.51 -18.63 -13.45
N LEU A 517 19.54 -19.25 -12.28
CA LEU A 517 19.85 -20.68 -12.15
C LEU A 517 18.66 -21.52 -12.57
N GLU A 518 18.93 -22.68 -13.19
CA GLU A 518 17.89 -23.60 -13.65
C GLU A 518 16.77 -22.88 -14.45
N ALA A 519 17.19 -22.09 -15.44
CA ALA A 519 16.27 -21.27 -16.24
C ALA A 519 15.32 -22.11 -17.12
N ASP A 520 15.67 -23.36 -17.40
CA ASP A 520 14.87 -24.34 -18.17
C ASP A 520 13.82 -25.09 -17.36
N LYS A 521 13.71 -24.87 -16.05
CA LYS A 521 12.64 -25.45 -15.22
C LYS A 521 11.38 -24.63 -15.37
N GLU A 522 10.55 -24.97 -16.36
CA GLU A 522 9.31 -24.26 -16.62
C GLU A 522 8.41 -24.19 -15.39
N GLY A 523 7.78 -23.02 -15.20
CA GLY A 523 6.90 -22.73 -14.08
C GLY A 523 6.70 -21.22 -13.93
N TYR A 524 5.93 -20.82 -12.91
CA TYR A 524 5.60 -19.42 -12.66
C TYR A 524 6.84 -18.50 -12.58
N LEU A 525 7.91 -18.96 -11.91
CA LEU A 525 9.16 -18.21 -11.73
C LEU A 525 10.06 -18.18 -12.99
N ARG A 526 9.77 -18.99 -14.00
CA ARG A 526 10.52 -19.09 -15.26
C ARG A 526 9.59 -18.91 -16.48
N SER A 527 8.42 -18.30 -16.26
CA SER A 527 7.55 -17.87 -17.35
C SER A 527 8.20 -16.75 -18.17
N ARG A 528 7.79 -16.58 -19.44
CA ARG A 528 8.23 -15.47 -20.30
C ARG A 528 8.25 -14.13 -19.56
N ARG A 529 7.17 -13.81 -18.87
CA ARG A 529 6.98 -12.56 -18.12
C ARG A 529 8.00 -12.42 -16.99
N SER A 530 8.16 -13.45 -16.18
CA SER A 530 9.12 -13.48 -15.08
C SER A 530 10.57 -13.34 -15.58
N LEU A 531 10.92 -14.00 -16.67
CA LEU A 531 12.25 -13.90 -17.27
C LEU A 531 12.54 -12.49 -17.78
N ILE A 532 11.62 -11.86 -18.54
CA ILE A 532 11.81 -10.49 -19.05
C ILE A 532 12.01 -9.50 -17.87
N GLN A 533 11.22 -9.61 -16.81
CA GLN A 533 11.35 -8.74 -15.66
C GLN A 533 12.69 -8.92 -14.92
N THR A 534 13.13 -10.16 -14.77
CA THR A 534 14.42 -10.48 -14.14
C THR A 534 15.56 -9.92 -14.96
N MET A 535 15.58 -10.20 -16.26
CA MET A 535 16.59 -9.71 -17.17
C MET A 535 16.66 -8.19 -17.19
N GLY A 536 15.51 -7.52 -17.15
CA GLY A 536 15.40 -6.06 -17.10
C GLY A 536 16.03 -5.41 -15.86
N ARG A 537 16.39 -6.16 -14.81
CA ARG A 537 17.12 -5.62 -13.64
C ARG A 537 18.55 -5.23 -13.97
N ALA A 538 19.18 -5.86 -14.97
CA ALA A 538 20.49 -5.47 -15.47
C ALA A 538 20.45 -4.30 -16.49
N ALA A 539 19.26 -3.89 -16.95
CA ALA A 539 19.09 -2.89 -18.01
C ALA A 539 19.24 -1.43 -17.52
N ARG A 540 19.89 -1.19 -16.39
CA ARG A 540 20.24 0.13 -15.84
C ARG A 540 21.74 0.40 -15.79
N ASN A 541 22.52 -0.63 -16.11
CA ASN A 541 23.97 -0.57 -16.15
C ASN A 541 24.43 -0.73 -17.60
N VAL A 542 25.38 0.08 -18.04
CA VAL A 542 25.95 -0.03 -19.41
C VAL A 542 26.64 -1.36 -19.65
N ASN A 543 27.15 -2.02 -18.58
CA ASN A 543 27.77 -3.33 -18.61
C ASN A 543 26.77 -4.46 -18.28
N GLY A 544 25.46 -4.19 -18.46
CA GLY A 544 24.40 -5.12 -18.11
C GLY A 544 24.51 -6.45 -18.87
N GLN A 545 24.57 -7.56 -18.14
CA GLN A 545 24.60 -8.92 -18.68
C GLN A 545 23.63 -9.82 -17.92
N VAL A 546 23.08 -10.80 -18.62
CA VAL A 546 22.24 -11.86 -18.06
C VAL A 546 22.84 -13.21 -18.42
N ILE A 547 22.98 -14.08 -17.43
CA ILE A 547 23.36 -15.47 -17.64
C ILE A 547 22.17 -16.36 -17.28
N LEU A 548 21.71 -17.13 -18.26
CA LEU A 548 20.68 -18.16 -18.10
C LEU A 548 21.37 -19.53 -18.01
N TYR A 549 21.39 -20.15 -16.84
CA TYR A 549 21.87 -21.50 -16.68
C TYR A 549 20.78 -22.48 -17.06
N ALA A 550 20.94 -23.15 -18.21
CA ALA A 550 19.94 -24.04 -18.79
C ALA A 550 20.62 -25.10 -19.69
N ASP A 551 20.10 -26.32 -19.62
CA ASP A 551 20.57 -27.41 -20.52
C ASP A 551 19.72 -27.46 -21.80
N THR A 552 18.50 -26.90 -21.75
CA THR A 552 17.60 -26.80 -22.91
C THR A 552 16.95 -25.41 -22.95
N VAL A 553 16.74 -24.91 -24.17
CA VAL A 553 16.00 -23.65 -24.37
C VAL A 553 14.51 -23.97 -24.42
N THR A 554 13.77 -23.54 -23.41
CA THR A 554 12.30 -23.72 -23.34
C THR A 554 11.55 -22.68 -24.18
N GLY A 555 10.26 -22.92 -24.42
CA GLY A 555 9.41 -21.96 -25.13
C GLY A 555 9.38 -20.59 -24.46
N SER A 556 9.22 -20.55 -23.13
CA SER A 556 9.24 -19.33 -22.32
C SER A 556 10.58 -18.58 -22.41
N MET A 557 11.69 -19.29 -22.39
CA MET A 557 13.02 -18.70 -22.57
C MET A 557 13.16 -18.06 -23.95
N LYS A 558 12.79 -18.80 -25.01
CA LYS A 558 12.89 -18.33 -26.39
C LYS A 558 12.11 -17.03 -26.59
N GLU A 559 10.83 -17.03 -26.19
CA GLU A 559 9.98 -15.84 -26.31
C GLU A 559 10.51 -14.64 -25.51
N ALA A 560 11.08 -14.90 -24.32
CA ALA A 560 11.67 -13.84 -23.50
C ALA A 560 12.95 -13.27 -24.13
N ILE A 561 13.82 -14.10 -24.65
CA ILE A 561 15.05 -13.70 -25.34
C ILE A 561 14.72 -12.92 -26.61
N ASP A 562 13.82 -13.45 -27.46
CA ASP A 562 13.41 -12.79 -28.70
C ASP A 562 12.85 -11.38 -28.43
N GLU A 563 12.06 -11.19 -27.37
CA GLU A 563 11.52 -9.89 -26.99
C GLU A 563 12.60 -8.93 -26.46
N VAL A 564 13.51 -9.38 -25.62
CA VAL A 564 14.61 -8.56 -25.11
C VAL A 564 15.53 -8.14 -26.26
N GLU A 565 15.84 -9.03 -27.20
CA GLU A 565 16.61 -8.71 -28.39
C GLU A 565 15.89 -7.70 -29.31
N ARG A 566 14.57 -7.84 -29.47
CA ARG A 566 13.76 -6.86 -30.23
C ARG A 566 13.90 -5.46 -29.62
N ARG A 567 13.70 -5.35 -28.30
CA ARG A 567 13.83 -4.09 -27.57
C ARG A 567 15.23 -3.52 -27.67
N ARG A 568 16.24 -4.36 -27.58
CA ARG A 568 17.65 -3.97 -27.74
C ARG A 568 17.92 -3.34 -29.10
N LYS A 569 17.48 -3.97 -30.17
CA LYS A 569 17.64 -3.45 -31.55
C LYS A 569 16.97 -2.08 -31.74
N VAL A 570 15.78 -1.89 -31.17
CA VAL A 570 15.10 -0.59 -31.22
C VAL A 570 15.92 0.50 -30.52
N GLN A 571 16.45 0.21 -29.33
CA GLN A 571 17.28 1.15 -28.58
C GLN A 571 18.60 1.44 -29.28
N GLU A 572 19.27 0.43 -29.82
CA GLU A 572 20.54 0.58 -30.55
C GLU A 572 20.36 1.45 -31.78
N GLN A 573 19.28 1.22 -32.57
CA GLN A 573 18.97 2.03 -33.72
C GLN A 573 18.70 3.49 -33.33
N TYR A 574 17.91 3.72 -32.29
CA TYR A 574 17.65 5.08 -31.78
C TYR A 574 18.94 5.78 -31.33
N ASN A 575 19.86 5.07 -30.66
CA ASN A 575 21.14 5.62 -30.24
C ASN A 575 21.99 6.06 -31.41
N ILE A 576 22.01 5.25 -32.49
CA ILE A 576 22.76 5.55 -33.74
C ILE A 576 22.15 6.79 -34.39
N ASP A 577 20.84 6.82 -34.59
CA ASP A 577 20.15 7.89 -35.32
C ASP A 577 20.27 9.24 -34.60
N ASN A 578 20.35 9.22 -33.25
CA ASN A 578 20.46 10.41 -32.42
C ASN A 578 21.87 10.68 -31.86
N ASN A 579 22.84 9.90 -32.24
CA ASN A 579 24.26 10.00 -31.80
C ASN A 579 24.39 10.00 -30.25
N ILE A 580 23.64 9.08 -29.58
CA ILE A 580 23.61 8.96 -28.13
C ILE A 580 24.63 7.92 -27.68
N ASN A 581 25.50 8.31 -26.73
CA ASN A 581 26.37 7.37 -26.02
C ASN A 581 25.69 6.94 -24.73
N PRO A 582 25.46 5.63 -24.51
CA PRO A 582 24.85 5.12 -23.29
C PRO A 582 25.63 5.52 -22.04
N LYS A 583 24.91 5.95 -21.00
CA LYS A 583 25.48 6.29 -19.68
C LYS A 583 24.69 5.62 -18.58
N SER A 584 25.39 4.97 -17.65
CA SER A 584 24.77 4.43 -16.43
C SER A 584 24.09 5.55 -15.63
N ILE A 585 22.98 5.21 -15.03
CA ILE A 585 22.23 6.13 -14.18
C ILE A 585 22.96 6.21 -12.83
N GLU A 586 23.42 7.38 -12.43
CA GLU A 586 23.84 7.64 -11.05
C GLU A 586 22.65 8.22 -10.30
N ARG A 587 22.14 7.50 -9.31
CA ARG A 587 21.13 8.03 -8.38
C ARG A 587 21.71 8.10 -6.97
N GLU A 588 21.56 9.24 -6.35
CA GLU A 588 21.83 9.37 -4.92
C GLU A 588 20.98 8.35 -4.16
N ILE A 589 21.58 7.73 -3.14
CA ILE A 589 20.88 6.83 -2.23
C ILE A 589 20.04 7.75 -1.35
N ALA A 590 18.76 7.89 -1.67
CA ALA A 590 17.85 8.75 -0.91
C ALA A 590 17.89 8.32 0.56
N GLU A 591 18.15 9.28 1.46
CA GLU A 591 17.79 9.13 2.85
C GLU A 591 16.26 9.02 2.91
N SER A 592 15.75 8.06 3.68
CA SER A 592 14.31 7.84 3.84
C SER A 592 13.65 9.16 4.23
N ILE A 593 12.77 9.70 3.37
CA ILE A 593 12.00 10.92 3.67
C ILE A 593 10.91 10.64 4.71
N VAL A 594 10.64 9.39 4.96
CA VAL A 594 9.86 8.94 6.13
C VAL A 594 10.88 8.36 7.11
N ASP A 595 11.37 9.18 8.02
CA ASP A 595 11.96 8.70 9.26
C ASP A 595 10.84 7.99 10.05
N TYR A 596 10.63 6.71 9.68
CA TYR A 596 10.02 5.80 10.62
C TYR A 596 11.05 5.73 11.78
N GLU A 597 10.70 6.30 12.91
CA GLU A 597 11.34 5.94 14.17
C GLU A 597 11.28 4.41 14.22
N ILE A 598 12.43 3.80 13.95
CA ILE A 598 12.63 2.37 14.06
C ILE A 598 12.49 2.09 15.56
N VAL A 599 11.30 1.71 15.98
CA VAL A 599 11.15 0.97 17.23
C VAL A 599 11.97 -0.28 17.01
N LYS A 600 13.15 -0.30 17.63
CA LYS A 600 14.11 -1.40 17.56
C LYS A 600 13.38 -2.70 17.92
N GLU A 601 13.02 -3.48 16.94
CA GLU A 601 12.70 -4.91 17.10
C GLU A 601 14.00 -5.70 17.40
N ASP A 602 14.68 -5.33 18.48
CA ASP A 602 15.77 -6.14 19.06
C ASP A 602 15.25 -7.39 19.79
N SER A 603 13.92 -7.65 19.76
CA SER A 603 13.32 -8.66 20.63
C SER A 603 13.10 -10.03 20.00
N ILE A 604 12.66 -10.12 18.75
CA ILE A 604 12.20 -11.40 18.15
C ILE A 604 13.37 -12.35 17.87
N ASP A 605 14.47 -11.85 17.33
CA ASP A 605 15.66 -12.70 17.07
C ASP A 605 16.37 -13.18 18.34
N LYS A 606 16.31 -12.41 19.43
CA LYS A 606 16.77 -12.86 20.75
C LYS A 606 15.85 -13.95 21.33
N ILE A 607 14.56 -13.89 21.04
CA ILE A 607 13.58 -14.86 21.52
C ILE A 607 13.70 -16.18 20.76
N LYS A 608 13.85 -16.15 19.42
CA LYS A 608 14.09 -17.34 18.58
C LYS A 608 15.33 -18.16 19.02
N LYS A 609 16.37 -17.51 19.55
CA LYS A 609 17.57 -18.19 20.05
C LYS A 609 17.39 -18.87 21.41
N ASN A 610 16.35 -18.53 22.16
CA ASN A 610 16.15 -19.03 23.53
C ASN A 610 15.23 -20.25 23.63
N TYR A 611 14.45 -20.59 22.61
CA TYR A 611 13.48 -21.69 22.64
C TYR A 611 13.76 -22.69 21.52
N LYS A 612 13.91 -23.95 21.89
CA LYS A 612 14.30 -25.04 20.96
C LYS A 612 13.12 -25.87 20.45
N SER A 613 11.91 -25.67 20.98
CA SER A 613 10.73 -26.43 20.58
C SER A 613 9.42 -25.70 20.86
N GLN A 614 8.39 -26.00 20.09
CA GLN A 614 7.02 -25.49 20.24
C GLN A 614 6.46 -25.74 21.66
N ALA A 615 6.75 -26.91 22.23
CA ALA A 615 6.32 -27.28 23.58
C ALA A 615 6.94 -26.40 24.68
N GLU A 616 8.16 -25.91 24.49
CA GLU A 616 8.81 -24.98 25.43
C GLU A 616 8.14 -23.59 25.39
N ILE A 617 7.78 -23.10 24.20
CA ILE A 617 7.08 -21.84 24.02
C ILE A 617 5.68 -21.90 24.65
N GLU A 618 4.92 -22.96 24.43
CA GLU A 618 3.60 -23.15 25.05
C GLU A 618 3.66 -23.20 26.58
N LYS A 619 4.71 -23.83 27.13
CA LYS A 619 4.92 -23.88 28.56
C LYS A 619 5.24 -22.50 29.16
N GLU A 620 6.05 -21.73 28.46
CA GLU A 620 6.39 -20.34 28.89
C GLU A 620 5.18 -19.42 28.78
N ILE A 621 4.38 -19.51 27.75
CA ILE A 621 3.11 -18.77 27.62
C ILE A 621 2.18 -19.02 28.80
N LYS A 622 2.02 -20.30 29.21
CA LYS A 622 1.20 -20.67 30.39
C LYS A 622 1.81 -20.14 31.70
N HIS A 623 3.12 -20.06 31.78
CA HIS A 623 3.80 -19.52 32.94
C HIS A 623 3.60 -18.00 33.05
N LEU A 624 3.80 -17.28 31.95
CA LEU A 624 3.59 -15.84 31.89
C LEU A 624 2.12 -15.46 32.18
N ASP A 625 1.14 -16.21 31.68
CA ASP A 625 -0.28 -15.95 31.95
C ASP A 625 -0.60 -16.01 33.46
N LYS A 626 0.00 -16.97 34.18
CA LYS A 626 -0.15 -17.05 35.63
C LYS A 626 0.52 -15.89 36.38
N GLN A 627 1.69 -15.44 35.91
CA GLN A 627 2.39 -14.30 36.50
C GLN A 627 1.63 -13.01 36.27
N ILE A 628 1.08 -12.79 35.06
CA ILE A 628 0.26 -11.63 34.72
C ILE A 628 -0.96 -11.54 35.63
N LYS A 629 -1.67 -12.65 35.86
CA LYS A 629 -2.83 -12.69 36.76
C LYS A 629 -2.46 -12.33 38.19
N LYS A 630 -1.33 -12.84 38.67
CA LYS A 630 -0.84 -12.54 40.01
C LYS A 630 -0.47 -11.07 40.17
N LEU A 631 0.25 -10.48 39.21
CA LEU A 631 0.61 -9.08 39.22
C LEU A 631 -0.61 -8.15 39.09
N ALA A 632 -1.64 -8.57 38.37
CA ALA A 632 -2.91 -7.84 38.29
C ALA A 632 -3.67 -7.86 39.64
N GLU A 633 -3.65 -8.97 40.38
CA GLU A 633 -4.19 -9.07 41.73
C GLU A 633 -3.41 -8.18 42.74
N GLU A 634 -2.11 -8.03 42.52
CA GLU A 634 -1.22 -7.18 43.31
C GLU A 634 -1.26 -5.70 42.88
N LEU A 635 -2.12 -5.32 41.87
CA LEU A 635 -2.24 -3.98 41.28
C LEU A 635 -0.96 -3.43 40.66
N ASN A 636 0.02 -4.30 40.33
CA ASN A 636 1.26 -3.91 39.64
C ASN A 636 1.09 -3.98 38.13
N PHE A 637 0.34 -3.01 37.58
CA PHE A 637 -0.05 -3.00 36.18
C PHE A 637 1.13 -2.76 35.20
N GLU A 638 2.17 -2.01 35.60
CA GLU A 638 3.33 -1.76 34.73
C GLU A 638 4.12 -3.03 34.42
N GLU A 639 4.35 -3.88 35.43
CA GLU A 639 5.03 -5.17 35.21
C GLU A 639 4.12 -6.18 34.51
N ALA A 640 2.81 -6.18 34.82
CA ALA A 640 1.85 -7.02 34.13
C ALA A 640 1.77 -6.72 32.63
N ILE A 641 1.88 -5.44 32.23
CA ILE A 641 1.92 -5.03 30.82
C ILE A 641 3.19 -5.57 30.13
N LYS A 642 4.38 -5.43 30.74
CA LYS A 642 5.63 -5.96 30.18
C LYS A 642 5.61 -7.45 29.96
N LEU A 643 5.05 -8.22 30.92
CA LEU A 643 4.93 -9.67 30.79
C LEU A 643 3.87 -10.07 29.76
N ARG A 644 2.79 -9.29 29.60
CA ARG A 644 1.78 -9.50 28.57
C ARG A 644 2.37 -9.29 27.17
N ASP A 645 3.18 -8.25 26.99
CA ASP A 645 3.83 -7.97 25.72
C ASP A 645 4.80 -9.11 25.35
N LYS A 646 5.61 -9.60 26.29
CA LYS A 646 6.45 -10.79 26.11
C LYS A 646 5.63 -12.04 25.77
N MET A 647 4.49 -12.24 26.41
CA MET A 647 3.60 -13.38 26.12
C MET A 647 3.03 -13.28 24.71
N ASN A 648 2.67 -12.08 24.26
CA ASN A 648 2.15 -11.85 22.90
C ASN A 648 3.22 -12.11 21.84
N GLU A 649 4.47 -11.76 22.10
CA GLU A 649 5.63 -12.09 21.24
C GLU A 649 5.84 -13.61 21.12
N LEU A 650 5.75 -14.34 22.22
CA LEU A 650 5.83 -15.81 22.21
C LEU A 650 4.65 -16.47 21.49
N LYS A 651 3.44 -15.90 21.58
CA LYS A 651 2.29 -16.36 20.80
C LYS A 651 2.48 -16.14 19.30
N LYS A 652 3.09 -15.02 18.91
CA LYS A 652 3.48 -14.76 17.50
C LYS A 652 4.47 -15.84 17.03
N LEU A 653 5.51 -16.10 17.80
CA LEU A 653 6.52 -17.10 17.47
C LEU A 653 5.91 -18.51 17.32
N LEU A 654 4.91 -18.86 18.15
CA LEU A 654 4.19 -20.14 18.07
C LEU A 654 3.35 -20.26 16.78
N LEU A 655 2.91 -19.16 16.20
CA LEU A 655 2.15 -19.14 14.92
C LEU A 655 3.06 -19.22 13.69
N GLU A 656 4.36 -18.89 13.85
CA GLU A 656 5.37 -18.95 12.80
C GLU A 656 6.09 -20.31 12.72
N LEU A 657 5.98 -21.14 13.76
CA LEU A 657 6.52 -22.50 13.85
C LEU A 657 5.48 -23.57 13.46
#